data_c0ac8b54f5aac7d9591bf89364528182
#
_entry.id   c0ac8b54f5aac7d9591bf89364528182
#
_cell.length_a   1.000
_cell.length_b   1.000
_cell.length_c   1.000
_cell.angle_alpha   90.00
_cell.angle_beta   90.00
_cell.angle_gamma   90.00
#
_symmetry.space_group_name_H-M   'P 1'
#
loop_
_entity.id
_entity.type
_entity.pdbx_description
1 polymer ?
#
loop_
_entity_poly.entity_id
_entity_poly.type
_entity_poly.pdbx_seq_one_letter_code
_entity_poly.pdbx_strand_id
1 'polypeptide(L)'
;MGELTLVPKVTSRPLDTGSWGRSTTITGIAHRGNTVVTSGTKPGGTEDAPETSRKVPAGAGLRSWWPVAVPLVVVLIGAWTYRWVDEDAFINFRIVHNLLAGHGPVFNVGERVEVSSDPLWMFTLAVLHTVFPVSLEWTSVLLGLVCTAGGFLAGGFAVARLGARHDEGTVLPLGLLMVSVVAGVWEFATSGLEMSMVFLWLGCSFLLLVRVEARRAGALPAAVVAGLGTLIRPELVLGAGVVVAALVVVVAAPGWGIEKSRRWRCSGVVAAALALPVVYELFRMAYFAMLVPSTALAKAATSSWWSEGGTYLWNFVSPYTLWLPLALGAVIVAVRATAWWRTGDRLGVLVLCTPLLVGLVDLLYVVEVGGDYMHARLLLPAFFAVALPMYVGVRSLRGALVFPSIGIAVWSVVCLGWLRFTPPPIAGLTPQTVFISNERDSWVSATGTAHPVTATDYGRALSGRAGTLLARMARHVPPGHQELLVITNPFAPIDPSATRPARSTLPFTLAVNLPAIGVIGYLAGPDVYVYDSYSLANPIGSHTTVARHARPGHEKLVGPSWMLARFGVPGTTTAPGGPSTVTVAAARLALGCDPLAAYLHAITGSLTLSRAVANLGNSVSFTTMRFSPDPAVAAVQLCGPQVARP
;
A
#
# COMPACT_ATOMS: atom_id res chain seq x y z
N MET A 1 -49.78 -26.83 -4.58
CA MET A 1 -50.76 -25.86 -5.07
C MET A 1 -49.95 -24.67 -5.51
N GLY A 2 -49.58 -24.57 -6.72
CA GLY A 2 -50.27 -24.27 -8.01
C GLY A 2 -50.11 -22.77 -8.18
N GLU A 3 -49.64 -22.18 -9.16
CA GLU A 3 -49.51 -22.30 -10.63
C GLU A 3 -48.54 -21.22 -11.10
N LEU A 4 -47.53 -21.40 -11.92
CA LEU A 4 -47.51 -21.48 -13.39
C LEU A 4 -48.31 -20.40 -14.15
N THR A 5 -47.61 -19.54 -14.88
CA THR A 5 -47.93 -19.07 -16.25
C THR A 5 -46.74 -18.22 -16.75
N LEU A 6 -45.99 -18.70 -17.71
CA LEU A 6 -46.08 -18.69 -19.16
C LEU A 6 -45.50 -17.44 -19.86
N VAL A 7 -44.47 -17.75 -20.63
CA VAL A 7 -43.74 -16.99 -21.66
C VAL A 7 -44.64 -16.80 -22.90
N PRO A 8 -44.39 -15.83 -23.76
CA PRO A 8 -44.33 -16.15 -25.16
C PRO A 8 -43.00 -15.84 -25.88
N LYS A 9 -42.55 -16.85 -26.58
CA LYS A 9 -41.66 -16.82 -27.74
C LYS A 9 -42.27 -16.01 -28.88
N VAL A 10 -41.43 -15.25 -29.59
CA VAL A 10 -41.69 -14.89 -30.98
C VAL A 10 -40.50 -15.31 -31.81
N THR A 11 -40.85 -16.10 -32.82
CA THR A 11 -39.99 -16.76 -33.80
C THR A 11 -39.92 -15.96 -35.11
N SER A 12 -38.74 -16.01 -35.75
CA SER A 12 -38.44 -16.29 -37.15
C SER A 12 -38.89 -15.29 -38.23
N ARG A 13 -38.17 -15.02 -39.22
CA ARG A 13 -37.34 -15.69 -40.21
C ARG A 13 -36.92 -14.69 -41.30
N PRO A 14 -36.11 -15.04 -42.31
CA PRO A 14 -35.27 -14.13 -43.08
C PRO A 14 -35.80 -13.92 -44.52
N LEU A 15 -35.25 -12.94 -45.22
CA LEU A 15 -35.29 -12.75 -46.68
C LEU A 15 -33.97 -12.10 -47.08
N ASP A 16 -33.14 -12.67 -47.77
CA ASP A 16 -32.89 -13.24 -49.10
C ASP A 16 -32.78 -12.17 -50.20
N THR A 17 -31.67 -12.33 -50.93
CA THR A 17 -31.38 -12.02 -52.34
C THR A 17 -31.07 -10.60 -52.78
N GLY A 18 -29.94 -10.56 -53.52
CA GLY A 18 -29.71 -9.55 -54.53
C GLY A 18 -28.23 -9.39 -54.95
N SER A 19 -27.76 -10.31 -55.74
CA SER A 19 -26.55 -10.32 -56.58
C SER A 19 -26.50 -9.16 -57.61
N TRP A 20 -25.30 -8.88 -58.08
CA TRP A 20 -24.80 -8.48 -59.41
C TRP A 20 -23.45 -7.83 -59.16
N GLY A 21 -22.30 -8.27 -59.55
CA GLY A 21 -21.83 -8.86 -60.78
C GLY A 21 -21.27 -7.79 -61.71
N ARG A 22 -19.95 -7.67 -61.80
CA ARG A 22 -19.17 -7.78 -63.06
C ARG A 22 -17.72 -7.35 -62.92
N SER A 23 -16.93 -8.25 -63.31
CA SER A 23 -15.54 -8.23 -63.74
C SER A 23 -15.35 -7.26 -64.96
N THR A 24 -14.20 -6.60 -65.02
CA THR A 24 -13.55 -6.30 -66.29
C THR A 24 -12.02 -6.32 -66.11
N THR A 25 -11.44 -7.30 -66.73
CA THR A 25 -10.03 -7.47 -67.07
C THR A 25 -9.74 -6.61 -68.31
N ILE A 26 -8.62 -5.88 -68.33
CA ILE A 26 -7.99 -5.44 -69.58
C ILE A 26 -6.49 -5.76 -69.50
N THR A 27 -6.11 -6.61 -70.44
CA THR A 27 -4.77 -7.02 -70.85
C THR A 27 -4.15 -6.07 -71.89
N GLY A 28 -2.82 -6.02 -71.88
CA GLY A 28 -2.02 -5.71 -73.09
C GLY A 28 -1.19 -4.43 -72.95
N ILE A 29 0.00 -4.27 -73.34
CA ILE A 29 0.89 -4.87 -74.34
C ILE A 29 2.29 -4.31 -74.09
N ALA A 30 3.30 -5.11 -74.30
CA ALA A 30 4.73 -4.73 -74.28
C ALA A 30 5.15 -3.90 -75.49
N HIS A 31 6.11 -3.00 -75.30
CA HIS A 31 7.04 -2.61 -76.41
C HIS A 31 8.48 -2.44 -75.91
N ARG A 32 9.38 -3.05 -76.64
CA ARG A 32 10.84 -2.97 -76.59
C ARG A 32 11.32 -1.67 -77.22
N GLY A 33 12.48 -1.20 -76.78
CA GLY A 33 13.24 -0.21 -77.50
C GLY A 33 14.52 0.28 -76.80
N ASN A 34 15.61 -0.38 -77.08
CA ASN A 34 17.00 0.05 -77.30
C ASN A 34 17.73 1.14 -76.48
N THR A 35 18.79 0.64 -75.87
CA THR A 35 20.15 1.16 -75.67
C THR A 35 20.55 2.48 -76.32
N VAL A 36 21.11 3.38 -75.47
CA VAL A 36 22.30 4.20 -75.82
C VAL A 36 23.18 4.35 -74.58
N VAL A 37 24.45 4.00 -74.75
CA VAL A 37 25.55 4.17 -73.80
C VAL A 37 26.10 5.55 -73.93
N THR A 38 26.23 6.32 -72.85
CA THR A 38 27.21 7.39 -72.77
C THR A 38 27.82 7.40 -71.35
N SER A 39 29.15 7.30 -71.36
CA SER A 39 30.10 7.45 -70.27
C SER A 39 30.09 8.83 -69.67
N GLY A 40 30.01 8.96 -68.35
CA GLY A 40 30.21 10.22 -67.62
C GLY A 40 30.72 9.98 -66.21
N THR A 41 31.89 10.47 -65.94
CA THR A 41 32.72 10.38 -64.74
C THR A 41 32.07 10.82 -63.44
N LYS A 42 32.44 10.10 -62.33
CA LYS A 42 32.17 10.39 -60.91
C LYS A 42 32.63 11.78 -60.46
N PRO A 43 32.00 12.33 -59.41
CA PRO A 43 32.72 12.46 -58.14
C PRO A 43 31.90 12.02 -56.91
N GLY A 44 32.66 11.66 -55.89
CA GLY A 44 32.35 10.98 -54.66
C GLY A 44 31.19 11.56 -53.86
N GLY A 45 30.31 10.64 -53.42
CA GLY A 45 29.33 10.87 -52.38
C GLY A 45 29.50 9.79 -51.34
N THR A 46 29.62 10.19 -50.11
CA THR A 46 29.68 9.35 -48.90
C THR A 46 28.50 8.42 -48.86
N GLU A 47 28.78 7.10 -48.80
CA GLU A 47 27.80 6.06 -48.53
C GLU A 47 27.31 6.22 -47.09
N ASP A 48 26.08 6.72 -46.94
CA ASP A 48 25.30 6.52 -45.71
C ASP A 48 24.97 5.04 -45.61
N ALA A 49 25.60 4.37 -44.65
CA ALA A 49 25.27 2.99 -44.27
C ALA A 49 23.82 2.92 -43.85
N PRO A 50 23.02 1.96 -44.35
CA PRO A 50 21.63 1.83 -43.88
C PRO A 50 21.64 1.41 -42.44
N GLU A 51 21.02 2.24 -41.57
CA GLU A 51 20.65 1.92 -40.21
C GLU A 51 19.78 0.66 -40.24
N THR A 52 20.40 -0.51 -40.03
CA THR A 52 19.70 -1.78 -39.90
C THR A 52 18.92 -1.75 -38.57
N SER A 53 17.71 -1.22 -38.60
CA SER A 53 16.69 -1.45 -37.61
C SER A 53 16.50 -2.98 -37.51
N ARG A 54 17.19 -3.62 -36.56
CA ARG A 54 16.98 -5.02 -36.20
C ARG A 54 15.55 -5.20 -35.71
N LYS A 55 14.64 -5.58 -36.59
CA LYS A 55 13.30 -6.05 -36.24
C LYS A 55 13.46 -7.31 -35.37
N VAL A 56 13.27 -7.14 -34.05
CA VAL A 56 13.14 -8.29 -33.14
C VAL A 56 11.91 -9.09 -33.57
N PRO A 57 12.04 -10.39 -33.88
CA PRO A 57 10.91 -11.20 -34.32
C PRO A 57 9.81 -11.19 -33.26
N ALA A 58 8.58 -10.94 -33.66
CA ALA A 58 7.42 -10.86 -32.75
C ALA A 58 7.15 -12.16 -31.96
N GLY A 59 7.73 -13.29 -32.37
CA GLY A 59 7.59 -14.61 -31.72
C GLY A 59 8.67 -14.98 -30.70
N ALA A 60 9.80 -14.25 -30.61
CA ALA A 60 10.89 -14.59 -29.69
C ALA A 60 10.55 -14.28 -28.20
N GLY A 61 9.58 -13.39 -27.95
CA GLY A 61 9.24 -12.94 -26.59
C GLY A 61 8.48 -13.95 -25.73
N LEU A 62 7.67 -14.85 -26.34
CA LEU A 62 6.83 -15.78 -25.56
C LEU A 62 7.57 -17.05 -25.09
N ARG A 63 8.65 -17.46 -25.76
CA ARG A 63 9.40 -18.67 -25.39
C ARG A 63 10.40 -18.48 -24.25
N SER A 64 10.71 -17.25 -23.84
CA SER A 64 11.75 -16.97 -22.84
C SER A 64 11.21 -16.60 -21.44
N TRP A 65 9.89 -16.58 -21.22
CA TRP A 65 9.29 -16.16 -19.94
C TRP A 65 9.03 -17.32 -18.96
N TRP A 66 9.06 -18.58 -19.41
CA TRP A 66 8.74 -19.72 -18.56
C TRP A 66 9.55 -19.79 -17.24
N PRO A 67 10.82 -19.29 -17.13
CA PRO A 67 11.53 -19.33 -15.86
C PRO A 67 10.88 -18.45 -14.76
N VAL A 68 10.02 -17.49 -15.14
CA VAL A 68 9.24 -16.69 -14.18
C VAL A 68 8.19 -17.55 -13.46
N ALA A 69 7.77 -18.66 -14.06
CA ALA A 69 6.81 -19.58 -13.46
C ALA A 69 7.35 -20.20 -12.16
N VAL A 70 8.65 -20.44 -12.06
CA VAL A 70 9.25 -21.05 -10.84
C VAL A 70 9.08 -20.15 -9.62
N PRO A 71 9.60 -18.91 -9.58
CA PRO A 71 9.40 -18.05 -8.43
C PRO A 71 7.91 -17.70 -8.20
N LEU A 72 7.11 -17.60 -9.26
CA LEU A 72 5.67 -17.36 -9.14
C LEU A 72 4.96 -18.52 -8.42
N VAL A 73 5.21 -19.76 -8.81
CA VAL A 73 4.61 -20.93 -8.17
C VAL A 73 5.08 -21.04 -6.72
N VAL A 74 6.37 -20.83 -6.45
CA VAL A 74 6.93 -20.88 -5.09
C VAL A 74 6.24 -19.85 -4.20
N VAL A 75 6.15 -18.59 -4.64
CA VAL A 75 5.53 -17.53 -3.81
C VAL A 75 4.04 -17.78 -3.60
N LEU A 76 3.31 -18.24 -4.60
CA LEU A 76 1.86 -18.50 -4.46
C LEU A 76 1.56 -19.70 -3.57
N ILE A 77 2.34 -20.79 -3.66
CA ILE A 77 2.22 -21.92 -2.74
C ILE A 77 2.58 -21.48 -1.31
N GLY A 78 3.68 -20.73 -1.14
CA GLY A 78 4.07 -20.18 0.15
C GLY A 78 2.98 -19.29 0.74
N ALA A 79 2.50 -18.31 -0.02
CA ALA A 79 1.44 -17.38 0.39
C ALA A 79 0.14 -18.10 0.77
N TRP A 80 -0.28 -19.12 0.00
CA TRP A 80 -1.46 -19.92 0.33
C TRP A 80 -1.27 -20.76 1.59
N THR A 81 -0.09 -21.31 1.80
CA THR A 81 0.26 -22.12 2.99
C THR A 81 0.33 -21.25 4.24
N TYR A 82 0.76 -19.99 4.11
CA TYR A 82 0.88 -19.02 5.22
C TYR A 82 -0.29 -18.02 5.27
N ARG A 83 -1.41 -18.29 4.56
CA ARG A 83 -2.53 -17.36 4.48
C ARG A 83 -3.10 -17.02 5.85
N TRP A 84 -3.40 -15.76 6.03
CA TRP A 84 -4.00 -15.18 7.23
C TRP A 84 -4.48 -13.76 6.91
N VAL A 85 -5.22 -13.15 7.83
CA VAL A 85 -5.60 -11.74 7.76
C VAL A 85 -5.14 -11.07 9.05
N ASP A 86 -4.45 -9.96 8.93
CA ASP A 86 -3.94 -9.19 10.05
C ASP A 86 -5.07 -8.50 10.82
N GLU A 87 -4.87 -8.26 12.13
CA GLU A 87 -5.81 -7.49 12.95
C GLU A 87 -6.01 -6.07 12.42
N ASP A 88 -4.95 -5.42 11.97
CA ASP A 88 -4.98 -4.09 11.38
C ASP A 88 -5.81 -4.03 10.07
N ALA A 89 -5.91 -5.13 9.32
CA ALA A 89 -6.72 -5.18 8.10
C ALA A 89 -8.22 -4.97 8.39
N PHE A 90 -8.70 -5.39 9.56
CA PHE A 90 -10.08 -5.20 9.97
C PHE A 90 -10.43 -3.72 10.22
N ILE A 91 -9.45 -2.85 10.42
CA ILE A 91 -9.65 -1.39 10.43
C ILE A 91 -10.21 -0.95 9.06
N ASN A 92 -9.55 -1.36 7.97
CA ASN A 92 -10.01 -1.06 6.61
C ASN A 92 -11.35 -1.73 6.30
N PHE A 93 -11.59 -2.96 6.77
CA PHE A 93 -12.87 -3.63 6.54
C PHE A 93 -14.04 -2.91 7.24
N ARG A 94 -13.83 -2.38 8.44
CA ARG A 94 -14.82 -1.53 9.11
C ARG A 94 -15.08 -0.25 8.33
N ILE A 95 -14.03 0.41 7.81
CA ILE A 95 -14.16 1.61 6.99
C ILE A 95 -14.94 1.30 5.70
N VAL A 96 -14.66 0.18 5.04
CA VAL A 96 -15.39 -0.27 3.84
C VAL A 96 -16.86 -0.53 4.16
N HIS A 97 -17.20 -1.20 5.26
CA HIS A 97 -18.58 -1.38 5.68
C HIS A 97 -19.30 -0.05 5.91
N ASN A 98 -18.65 0.90 6.60
CA ASN A 98 -19.23 2.23 6.83
C ASN A 98 -19.40 3.01 5.51
N LEU A 99 -18.44 2.92 4.60
CA LEU A 99 -18.52 3.52 3.27
C LEU A 99 -19.72 2.98 2.49
N LEU A 100 -19.89 1.66 2.42
CA LEU A 100 -20.97 1.01 1.69
C LEU A 100 -22.35 1.19 2.35
N ALA A 101 -22.38 1.41 3.68
CA ALA A 101 -23.58 1.78 4.42
C ALA A 101 -23.96 3.27 4.26
N GLY A 102 -23.18 4.07 3.52
CA GLY A 102 -23.46 5.50 3.29
C GLY A 102 -22.95 6.44 4.38
N HIS A 103 -22.20 5.94 5.36
CA HIS A 103 -21.59 6.77 6.42
C HIS A 103 -20.29 7.47 5.98
N GLY A 104 -19.77 7.15 4.78
CA GLY A 104 -18.51 7.64 4.24
C GLY A 104 -17.30 6.78 4.66
N PRO A 105 -16.09 7.13 4.16
CA PRO A 105 -14.86 6.37 4.41
C PRO A 105 -14.30 6.68 5.81
N VAL A 106 -15.03 6.30 6.84
CA VAL A 106 -14.75 6.62 8.25
C VAL A 106 -14.72 5.36 9.11
N PHE A 107 -13.88 5.35 10.14
CA PHE A 107 -13.82 4.27 11.11
C PHE A 107 -14.97 4.33 12.13
N ASN A 108 -15.21 5.51 12.72
CA ASN A 108 -16.35 5.76 13.59
C ASN A 108 -17.41 6.60 12.87
N VAL A 109 -18.66 6.18 12.96
CA VAL A 109 -19.78 6.93 12.40
C VAL A 109 -19.94 8.27 13.13
N GLY A 110 -20.19 9.34 12.37
CA GLY A 110 -20.40 10.68 12.92
C GLY A 110 -19.15 11.56 13.04
N GLU A 111 -17.96 11.03 12.68
CA GLU A 111 -16.76 11.87 12.57
C GLU A 111 -15.89 11.47 11.36
N ARG A 112 -15.35 12.48 10.70
CA ARG A 112 -14.50 12.31 9.52
C ARG A 112 -13.04 12.32 9.95
N VAL A 113 -12.51 11.14 10.28
CA VAL A 113 -11.09 10.89 10.59
C VAL A 113 -10.55 9.90 9.59
N GLU A 114 -9.48 10.26 8.88
CA GLU A 114 -8.82 9.35 7.95
C GLU A 114 -7.90 8.41 8.72
N VAL A 115 -8.33 7.16 8.87
CA VAL A 115 -7.58 6.11 9.58
C VAL A 115 -6.81 5.23 8.61
N SER A 116 -7.36 5.03 7.41
CA SER A 116 -6.68 4.30 6.33
C SER A 116 -5.52 5.14 5.77
N SER A 117 -4.31 4.57 5.74
CA SER A 117 -3.15 5.16 5.07
C SER A 117 -2.98 4.69 3.62
N ASP A 118 -3.85 3.80 3.16
CA ASP A 118 -3.80 3.05 1.92
C ASP A 118 -5.11 3.18 1.11
N PRO A 119 -5.53 4.41 0.74
CA PRO A 119 -6.83 4.65 0.14
C PRO A 119 -7.09 3.83 -1.13
N LEU A 120 -6.07 3.59 -1.96
CA LEU A 120 -6.25 2.79 -3.17
C LEU A 120 -6.59 1.33 -2.84
N TRP A 121 -5.99 0.76 -1.80
CA TRP A 121 -6.31 -0.59 -1.32
C TRP A 121 -7.75 -0.64 -0.79
N MET A 122 -8.09 0.26 0.12
CA MET A 122 -9.42 0.37 0.75
C MET A 122 -10.54 0.53 -0.29
N PHE A 123 -10.39 1.46 -1.26
CA PHE A 123 -11.40 1.64 -2.31
C PHE A 123 -11.46 0.46 -3.27
N THR A 124 -10.34 -0.20 -3.56
CA THR A 124 -10.33 -1.43 -4.38
C THR A 124 -11.11 -2.55 -3.69
N LEU A 125 -10.91 -2.74 -2.38
CA LEU A 125 -11.70 -3.70 -1.59
C LEU A 125 -13.20 -3.36 -1.62
N ALA A 126 -13.57 -2.09 -1.46
CA ALA A 126 -14.96 -1.65 -1.51
C ALA A 126 -15.61 -1.98 -2.87
N VAL A 127 -14.93 -1.68 -3.97
CA VAL A 127 -15.42 -1.99 -5.33
C VAL A 127 -15.56 -3.50 -5.53
N LEU A 128 -14.53 -4.28 -5.18
CA LEU A 128 -14.56 -5.74 -5.37
C LEU A 128 -15.64 -6.40 -4.52
N HIS A 129 -15.79 -5.98 -3.26
CA HIS A 129 -16.83 -6.51 -2.38
C HIS A 129 -18.25 -6.19 -2.88
N THR A 130 -18.45 -5.05 -3.55
CA THR A 130 -19.74 -4.69 -4.17
C THR A 130 -20.04 -5.55 -5.40
N VAL A 131 -19.00 -5.91 -6.17
CA VAL A 131 -19.17 -6.69 -7.42
C VAL A 131 -19.27 -8.19 -7.16
N PHE A 132 -18.51 -8.70 -6.18
CA PHE A 132 -18.42 -10.13 -5.89
C PHE A 132 -19.01 -10.45 -4.51
N PRO A 133 -19.90 -11.46 -4.37
CA PRO A 133 -20.52 -11.84 -3.10
C PRO A 133 -19.57 -12.66 -2.22
N VAL A 134 -18.38 -12.12 -1.97
CA VAL A 134 -17.32 -12.73 -1.14
C VAL A 134 -17.09 -11.83 0.05
N SER A 135 -16.83 -12.39 1.25
CA SER A 135 -16.53 -11.57 2.43
C SER A 135 -15.28 -10.71 2.20
N LEU A 136 -15.17 -9.58 2.91
CA LEU A 136 -14.03 -8.66 2.76
C LEU A 136 -12.70 -9.34 3.08
N GLU A 137 -12.68 -10.22 4.07
CA GLU A 137 -11.51 -10.99 4.45
C GLU A 137 -11.00 -11.85 3.30
N TRP A 138 -11.88 -12.66 2.69
CA TRP A 138 -11.50 -13.48 1.55
C TRP A 138 -11.22 -12.65 0.29
N THR A 139 -11.95 -11.55 0.09
CA THR A 139 -11.66 -10.61 -0.99
C THR A 139 -10.24 -10.06 -0.88
N SER A 140 -9.80 -9.70 0.34
CA SER A 140 -8.45 -9.18 0.58
C SER A 140 -7.37 -10.24 0.33
N VAL A 141 -7.58 -11.50 0.77
CA VAL A 141 -6.67 -12.62 0.53
C VAL A 141 -6.52 -12.89 -0.98
N LEU A 142 -7.63 -12.98 -1.71
CA LEU A 142 -7.62 -13.25 -3.15
C LEU A 142 -6.99 -12.09 -3.94
N LEU A 143 -7.35 -10.84 -3.60
CA LEU A 143 -6.72 -9.66 -4.19
C LEU A 143 -5.22 -9.64 -3.91
N GLY A 144 -4.81 -9.99 -2.70
CA GLY A 144 -3.41 -10.10 -2.31
C GLY A 144 -2.64 -11.09 -3.17
N LEU A 145 -3.17 -12.28 -3.41
CA LEU A 145 -2.58 -13.29 -4.29
C LEU A 145 -2.48 -12.79 -5.74
N VAL A 146 -3.55 -12.16 -6.26
CA VAL A 146 -3.57 -11.59 -7.63
C VAL A 146 -2.53 -10.46 -7.77
N CYS A 147 -2.44 -9.56 -6.80
CA CYS A 147 -1.47 -8.46 -6.81
C CYS A 147 -0.03 -8.99 -6.73
N THR A 148 0.23 -9.97 -5.85
CA THR A 148 1.55 -10.60 -5.75
C THR A 148 1.93 -11.29 -7.07
N ALA A 149 1.03 -12.08 -7.64
CA ALA A 149 1.26 -12.72 -8.94
C ALA A 149 1.50 -11.68 -10.05
N GLY A 150 0.70 -10.62 -10.08
CA GLY A 150 0.86 -9.52 -11.03
C GLY A 150 2.21 -8.82 -10.92
N GLY A 151 2.69 -8.56 -9.70
CA GLY A 151 4.01 -7.96 -9.44
C GLY A 151 5.16 -8.84 -9.92
N PHE A 152 5.11 -10.14 -9.62
CA PHE A 152 6.11 -11.11 -10.09
C PHE A 152 6.09 -11.26 -11.61
N LEU A 153 4.92 -11.36 -12.23
CA LEU A 153 4.78 -11.43 -13.69
C LEU A 153 5.29 -10.14 -14.36
N ALA A 154 4.90 -8.98 -13.87
CA ALA A 154 5.34 -7.71 -14.44
C ALA A 154 6.87 -7.54 -14.32
N GLY A 155 7.45 -7.81 -13.15
CA GLY A 155 8.90 -7.81 -12.95
C GLY A 155 9.62 -8.81 -13.85
N GLY A 156 9.10 -10.04 -13.94
CA GLY A 156 9.63 -11.08 -14.83
C GLY A 156 9.58 -10.69 -16.31
N PHE A 157 8.48 -10.09 -16.77
CA PHE A 157 8.38 -9.57 -18.14
C PHE A 157 9.31 -8.38 -18.39
N ALA A 158 9.54 -7.53 -17.39
CA ALA A 158 10.50 -6.44 -17.51
C ALA A 158 11.90 -6.96 -17.78
N VAL A 159 12.40 -7.89 -16.96
CA VAL A 159 13.75 -8.45 -17.13
C VAL A 159 13.87 -9.33 -18.40
N ALA A 160 12.81 -10.07 -18.78
CA ALA A 160 12.80 -10.80 -20.04
C ALA A 160 12.92 -9.87 -21.25
N ARG A 161 12.32 -8.66 -21.21
CA ARG A 161 12.46 -7.65 -22.28
C ARG A 161 13.85 -7.04 -22.31
N LEU A 162 14.43 -6.75 -21.15
CA LEU A 162 15.81 -6.27 -21.06
C LEU A 162 16.80 -7.31 -21.61
N GLY A 163 16.64 -8.59 -21.25
CA GLY A 163 17.46 -9.67 -21.77
C GLY A 163 17.30 -9.88 -23.29
N ALA A 164 16.08 -9.78 -23.81
CA ALA A 164 15.81 -9.87 -25.24
C ALA A 164 16.43 -8.72 -26.04
N ARG A 165 16.50 -7.51 -25.47
CA ARG A 165 17.18 -6.35 -26.09
C ARG A 165 18.66 -6.61 -26.33
N HIS A 166 19.30 -7.35 -25.42
CA HIS A 166 20.74 -7.64 -25.47
C HIS A 166 21.06 -9.05 -25.98
N ASP A 167 20.08 -9.74 -26.60
CA ASP A 167 20.20 -11.09 -27.17
C ASP A 167 20.71 -12.15 -26.15
N GLU A 168 20.26 -12.05 -24.90
CA GLU A 168 20.73 -12.93 -23.82
C GLU A 168 20.05 -14.32 -23.78
N GLY A 169 19.10 -14.56 -24.67
CA GLY A 169 18.33 -15.81 -24.71
C GLY A 169 17.29 -15.88 -23.59
N THR A 170 17.10 -17.08 -23.03
CA THR A 170 16.20 -17.29 -21.89
C THR A 170 16.74 -16.57 -20.65
N VAL A 171 15.88 -15.85 -19.93
CA VAL A 171 16.24 -15.04 -18.75
C VAL A 171 15.87 -15.80 -17.49
N LEU A 172 16.82 -15.92 -16.57
CA LEU A 172 16.64 -16.45 -15.22
C LEU A 172 16.44 -15.28 -14.25
N PRO A 173 15.25 -15.07 -13.69
CA PRO A 173 14.94 -13.96 -12.80
C PRO A 173 15.37 -14.27 -11.36
N LEU A 174 16.68 -14.24 -11.09
CA LEU A 174 17.29 -14.66 -9.82
C LEU A 174 16.80 -13.82 -8.62
N GLY A 175 16.56 -12.53 -8.83
CA GLY A 175 16.02 -11.70 -7.78
C GLY A 175 14.59 -12.09 -7.41
N LEU A 176 13.72 -12.39 -8.38
CA LEU A 176 12.36 -12.89 -8.08
C LEU A 176 12.41 -14.27 -7.40
N LEU A 177 13.37 -15.13 -7.77
CA LEU A 177 13.60 -16.41 -7.08
C LEU A 177 14.00 -16.15 -5.62
N MET A 178 14.93 -15.23 -5.37
CA MET A 178 15.33 -14.85 -4.02
C MET A 178 14.15 -14.33 -3.18
N VAL A 179 13.33 -13.45 -3.73
CA VAL A 179 12.14 -12.91 -3.04
C VAL A 179 11.11 -14.00 -2.74
N SER A 180 10.93 -14.95 -3.68
CA SER A 180 9.89 -15.97 -3.58
C SER A 180 10.07 -16.97 -2.44
N VAL A 181 11.26 -17.06 -1.84
CA VAL A 181 11.57 -18.04 -0.78
C VAL A 181 11.59 -17.43 0.63
N VAL A 182 11.36 -16.12 0.77
CA VAL A 182 11.36 -15.42 2.06
C VAL A 182 9.98 -15.46 2.69
N ALA A 183 9.86 -16.00 3.92
CA ALA A 183 8.58 -16.21 4.60
C ALA A 183 7.77 -14.91 4.79
N GLY A 184 8.42 -13.80 5.12
CA GLY A 184 7.73 -12.49 5.23
C GLY A 184 6.98 -12.09 3.96
N VAL A 185 7.49 -12.48 2.77
CA VAL A 185 6.76 -12.25 1.50
C VAL A 185 5.49 -13.10 1.43
N TRP A 186 5.53 -14.35 1.91
CA TRP A 186 4.35 -15.23 1.93
C TRP A 186 3.28 -14.73 2.89
N GLU A 187 3.71 -14.30 4.08
CA GLU A 187 2.82 -13.78 5.13
C GLU A 187 2.10 -12.53 4.66
N PHE A 188 2.84 -11.54 4.14
CA PHE A 188 2.25 -10.27 3.73
C PHE A 188 1.58 -10.31 2.34
N ALA A 189 1.72 -11.39 1.57
CA ALA A 189 0.97 -11.58 0.33
C ALA A 189 -0.54 -11.78 0.56
N THR A 190 -0.94 -12.24 1.76
CA THR A 190 -2.35 -12.55 2.09
C THR A 190 -2.86 -11.89 3.36
N SER A 191 -2.04 -11.05 4.00
CA SER A 191 -2.33 -10.43 5.31
C SER A 191 -3.58 -9.53 5.36
N GLY A 192 -4.23 -9.28 4.23
CA GLY A 192 -5.33 -8.30 4.14
C GLY A 192 -4.87 -6.85 4.06
N LEU A 193 -3.56 -6.62 4.19
CA LEU A 193 -2.91 -5.32 4.06
C LEU A 193 -2.44 -5.06 2.62
N GLU A 194 -2.04 -3.84 2.34
CA GLU A 194 -1.71 -3.30 1.02
C GLU A 194 -0.38 -3.78 0.41
N MET A 195 0.46 -4.54 1.15
CA MET A 195 1.81 -4.93 0.73
C MET A 195 1.86 -5.64 -0.63
N SER A 196 0.90 -6.50 -0.90
CA SER A 196 0.78 -7.19 -2.19
C SER A 196 0.56 -6.22 -3.36
N MET A 197 -0.21 -5.14 -3.13
CA MET A 197 -0.44 -4.09 -4.14
C MET A 197 0.83 -3.26 -4.37
N VAL A 198 1.70 -3.11 -3.36
CA VAL A 198 3.03 -2.50 -3.54
C VAL A 198 3.89 -3.35 -4.48
N PHE A 199 3.89 -4.69 -4.36
CA PHE A 199 4.61 -5.56 -5.30
C PHE A 199 4.09 -5.41 -6.73
N LEU A 200 2.76 -5.35 -6.91
CA LEU A 200 2.15 -5.08 -8.21
C LEU A 200 2.61 -3.75 -8.78
N TRP A 201 2.56 -2.69 -7.97
CA TRP A 201 2.96 -1.35 -8.37
C TRP A 201 4.43 -1.28 -8.78
N LEU A 202 5.35 -1.86 -8.00
CA LEU A 202 6.78 -1.92 -8.31
C LEU A 202 7.05 -2.68 -9.61
N GLY A 203 6.46 -3.86 -9.76
CA GLY A 203 6.61 -4.67 -10.97
C GLY A 203 6.08 -3.97 -12.22
N CYS A 204 4.88 -3.39 -12.14
CA CYS A 204 4.26 -2.64 -13.23
C CYS A 204 5.05 -1.37 -13.57
N SER A 205 5.51 -0.60 -12.58
CA SER A 205 6.31 0.59 -12.79
C SER A 205 7.61 0.27 -13.52
N PHE A 206 8.29 -0.80 -13.11
CA PHE A 206 9.50 -1.27 -13.78
C PHE A 206 9.22 -1.74 -15.22
N LEU A 207 8.20 -2.56 -15.41
CA LEU A 207 7.80 -3.03 -16.75
C LEU A 207 7.46 -1.88 -17.70
N LEU A 208 6.69 -0.91 -17.20
CA LEU A 208 6.28 0.25 -17.99
C LEU A 208 7.48 1.13 -18.33
N LEU A 209 8.41 1.37 -17.39
CA LEU A 209 9.64 2.11 -17.65
C LEU A 209 10.47 1.45 -18.75
N VAL A 210 10.67 0.11 -18.70
CA VAL A 210 11.34 -0.66 -19.76
C VAL A 210 10.61 -0.53 -21.10
N ARG A 211 9.27 -0.54 -21.10
CA ARG A 211 8.48 -0.42 -22.34
C ARG A 211 8.49 1.00 -22.92
N VAL A 212 8.49 2.01 -22.06
CA VAL A 212 8.58 3.43 -22.46
C VAL A 212 9.96 3.70 -23.09
N GLU A 213 11.02 3.22 -22.46
CA GLU A 213 12.38 3.34 -22.99
C GLU A 213 12.49 2.67 -24.37
N ALA A 214 11.94 1.46 -24.53
CA ALA A 214 11.87 0.76 -25.82
C ALA A 214 10.80 1.32 -26.79
N ARG A 215 10.13 2.41 -26.46
CA ARG A 215 9.04 3.07 -27.24
C ARG A 215 7.87 2.15 -27.57
N ARG A 216 7.59 1.18 -26.70
CA ARG A 216 6.49 0.20 -26.83
C ARG A 216 5.31 0.50 -25.91
N ALA A 217 5.36 1.60 -25.13
CA ALA A 217 4.29 2.09 -24.27
C ALA A 217 4.30 3.61 -24.24
N GLY A 218 3.15 4.21 -23.94
CA GLY A 218 3.02 5.64 -23.71
C GLY A 218 3.63 6.05 -22.35
N ALA A 219 4.26 7.21 -22.31
CA ALA A 219 4.86 7.74 -21.08
C ALA A 219 3.79 8.24 -20.08
N LEU A 220 2.67 8.78 -20.56
CA LEU A 220 1.60 9.29 -19.68
C LEU A 220 0.93 8.20 -18.85
N PRO A 221 0.47 7.06 -19.44
CA PRO A 221 -0.04 5.94 -18.62
C PRO A 221 1.01 5.41 -17.62
N ALA A 222 2.29 5.32 -18.02
CA ALA A 222 3.36 4.92 -17.11
C ALA A 222 3.53 5.90 -15.95
N ALA A 223 3.42 7.20 -16.20
CA ALA A 223 3.48 8.23 -15.18
C ALA A 223 2.29 8.17 -14.21
N VAL A 224 1.06 7.95 -14.71
CA VAL A 224 -0.12 7.72 -13.86
C VAL A 224 0.11 6.53 -12.93
N VAL A 225 0.57 5.39 -13.47
CA VAL A 225 0.86 4.20 -12.64
C VAL A 225 1.95 4.51 -11.60
N ALA A 226 3.01 5.23 -11.95
CA ALA A 226 4.03 5.65 -10.99
C ALA A 226 3.42 6.49 -9.85
N GLY A 227 2.54 7.46 -10.17
CA GLY A 227 1.85 8.30 -9.19
C GLY A 227 0.92 7.54 -8.24
N LEU A 228 0.31 6.41 -8.69
CA LEU A 228 -0.56 5.59 -7.85
C LEU A 228 0.14 5.05 -6.59
N GLY A 229 1.45 4.93 -6.59
CA GLY A 229 2.20 4.51 -5.41
C GLY A 229 1.85 5.31 -4.15
N THR A 230 1.68 6.62 -4.27
CA THR A 230 1.34 7.51 -3.15
C THR A 230 -0.05 7.26 -2.55
N LEU A 231 -0.95 6.64 -3.32
CA LEU A 231 -2.29 6.25 -2.89
C LEU A 231 -2.33 4.81 -2.34
N ILE A 232 -1.27 4.02 -2.56
CA ILE A 232 -1.08 2.71 -1.92
C ILE A 232 -0.48 2.93 -0.54
N ARG A 233 0.57 3.77 -0.43
CA ARG A 233 1.21 4.16 0.83
C ARG A 233 1.86 5.54 0.69
N PRO A 234 1.72 6.44 1.68
CA PRO A 234 2.27 7.80 1.59
C PRO A 234 3.78 7.85 1.32
N GLU A 235 4.57 6.99 1.98
CA GLU A 235 6.04 6.95 1.82
C GLU A 235 6.50 6.54 0.41
N LEU A 236 5.67 5.84 -0.35
CA LEU A 236 6.00 5.51 -1.75
C LEU A 236 6.08 6.73 -2.66
N VAL A 237 5.76 7.94 -2.16
CA VAL A 237 6.03 9.20 -2.88
C VAL A 237 7.50 9.32 -3.27
N LEU A 238 8.41 8.85 -2.43
CA LEU A 238 9.85 8.86 -2.71
C LEU A 238 10.19 7.95 -3.89
N GLY A 239 9.72 6.71 -3.87
CA GLY A 239 9.90 5.75 -4.97
C GLY A 239 9.20 6.19 -6.25
N ALA A 240 7.99 6.73 -6.16
CA ALA A 240 7.27 7.31 -7.30
C ALA A 240 8.05 8.47 -7.93
N GLY A 241 8.64 9.34 -7.11
CA GLY A 241 9.51 10.42 -7.57
C GLY A 241 10.71 9.93 -8.39
N VAL A 242 11.37 8.85 -7.93
CA VAL A 242 12.47 8.22 -8.65
C VAL A 242 12.01 7.66 -10.01
N VAL A 243 10.88 6.95 -10.05
CA VAL A 243 10.32 6.41 -11.32
C VAL A 243 9.94 7.53 -12.27
N VAL A 244 9.27 8.59 -11.78
CA VAL A 244 8.90 9.76 -12.60
C VAL A 244 10.12 10.49 -13.12
N ALA A 245 11.17 10.66 -12.31
CA ALA A 245 12.43 11.25 -12.75
C ALA A 245 13.08 10.42 -13.87
N ALA A 246 13.11 9.08 -13.73
CA ALA A 246 13.60 8.20 -14.79
C ALA A 246 12.76 8.31 -16.08
N LEU A 247 11.44 8.36 -15.98
CA LEU A 247 10.54 8.57 -17.12
C LEU A 247 10.82 9.92 -17.80
N VAL A 248 11.02 11.00 -17.04
CA VAL A 248 11.37 12.33 -17.57
C VAL A 248 12.70 12.28 -18.32
N VAL A 249 13.73 11.62 -17.78
CA VAL A 249 15.02 11.46 -18.47
C VAL A 249 14.84 10.68 -19.77
N VAL A 250 14.08 9.58 -19.76
CA VAL A 250 13.80 8.78 -20.96
C VAL A 250 13.08 9.58 -22.04
N VAL A 251 12.02 10.33 -21.71
CA VAL A 251 11.27 11.10 -22.72
C VAL A 251 12.00 12.37 -23.15
N ALA A 252 12.97 12.82 -22.36
CA ALA A 252 13.85 13.94 -22.70
C ALA A 252 15.00 13.54 -23.64
N ALA A 253 15.28 12.24 -23.77
CA ALA A 253 16.38 11.75 -24.61
C ALA A 253 16.14 12.02 -26.09
N PRO A 254 17.22 12.17 -26.89
CA PRO A 254 17.13 12.35 -28.35
C PRO A 254 16.28 11.24 -29.01
N GLY A 255 15.53 11.63 -30.05
CA GLY A 255 14.69 10.68 -30.79
C GLY A 255 13.28 10.46 -30.23
N TRP A 256 12.89 11.07 -29.11
CA TRP A 256 11.52 11.05 -28.58
C TRP A 256 10.58 12.10 -29.21
N GLY A 257 10.79 12.47 -30.48
CA GLY A 257 9.99 13.44 -31.21
C GLY A 257 10.68 14.81 -31.36
N ILE A 258 9.91 15.83 -31.76
CA ILE A 258 10.44 17.17 -32.08
C ILE A 258 11.00 17.85 -30.83
N GLU A 259 12.19 18.41 -30.90
CA GLU A 259 12.88 19.02 -29.75
C GLU A 259 12.08 20.16 -29.10
N LYS A 260 11.38 20.98 -29.89
CA LYS A 260 10.48 22.04 -29.39
C LYS A 260 9.40 21.52 -28.45
N SER A 261 8.96 20.26 -28.56
CA SER A 261 7.94 19.65 -27.69
C SER A 261 8.49 18.95 -26.44
N ARG A 262 9.82 18.93 -26.25
CA ARG A 262 10.48 18.23 -25.12
C ARG A 262 9.99 18.71 -23.78
N ARG A 263 9.89 20.02 -23.54
CA ARG A 263 9.39 20.58 -22.27
C ARG A 263 7.97 20.13 -21.98
N TRP A 264 7.08 20.20 -22.98
CA TRP A 264 5.69 19.78 -22.85
C TRP A 264 5.55 18.29 -22.53
N ARG A 265 6.37 17.44 -23.13
CA ARG A 265 6.38 16.00 -22.79
C ARG A 265 6.82 15.76 -21.35
N CYS A 266 7.90 16.39 -20.91
CA CYS A 266 8.37 16.27 -19.51
C CYS A 266 7.32 16.79 -18.53
N SER A 267 6.75 17.99 -18.79
CA SER A 267 5.68 18.53 -17.94
C SER A 267 4.43 17.65 -17.95
N GLY A 268 4.07 17.06 -19.09
CA GLY A 268 2.96 16.12 -19.21
C GLY A 268 3.16 14.85 -18.38
N VAL A 269 4.38 14.31 -18.34
CA VAL A 269 4.72 13.16 -17.47
C VAL A 269 4.54 13.51 -16.00
N VAL A 270 5.08 14.65 -15.55
CA VAL A 270 4.93 15.10 -14.15
C VAL A 270 3.46 15.35 -13.81
N ALA A 271 2.73 16.07 -14.68
CA ALA A 271 1.30 16.35 -14.46
C ALA A 271 0.47 15.05 -14.39
N ALA A 272 0.74 14.09 -15.28
CA ALA A 272 0.05 12.80 -15.27
C ALA A 272 0.33 12.00 -13.99
N ALA A 273 1.56 12.01 -13.47
CA ALA A 273 1.91 11.36 -12.22
C ALA A 273 1.23 11.99 -11.00
N LEU A 274 1.09 13.32 -11.00
CA LEU A 274 0.49 14.07 -9.89
C LEU A 274 -1.04 14.13 -9.96
N ALA A 275 -1.67 13.82 -11.09
CA ALA A 275 -3.10 14.05 -11.30
C ALA A 275 -3.98 13.40 -10.22
N LEU A 276 -3.87 12.09 -10.02
CA LEU A 276 -4.67 11.36 -9.02
C LEU A 276 -4.24 11.66 -7.57
N PRO A 277 -2.93 11.71 -7.24
CA PRO A 277 -2.49 12.13 -5.91
C PRO A 277 -3.02 13.50 -5.50
N VAL A 278 -2.96 14.50 -6.37
CA VAL A 278 -3.46 15.85 -6.06
C VAL A 278 -4.97 15.87 -5.88
N VAL A 279 -5.72 15.14 -6.72
CA VAL A 279 -7.18 15.03 -6.56
C VAL A 279 -7.54 14.40 -5.21
N TYR A 280 -6.83 13.33 -4.82
CA TYR A 280 -7.06 12.71 -3.53
C TYR A 280 -6.65 13.62 -2.36
N GLU A 281 -5.54 14.34 -2.48
CA GLU A 281 -5.10 15.29 -1.45
C GLU A 281 -6.12 16.42 -1.25
N LEU A 282 -6.67 16.97 -2.31
CA LEU A 282 -7.75 17.95 -2.23
C LEU A 282 -9.01 17.37 -1.56
N PHE A 283 -9.36 16.12 -1.89
CA PHE A 283 -10.43 15.40 -1.20
C PHE A 283 -10.11 15.23 0.29
N ARG A 284 -8.91 14.80 0.66
CA ARG A 284 -8.46 14.64 2.05
C ARG A 284 -8.61 15.94 2.83
N MET A 285 -8.08 17.03 2.31
CA MET A 285 -8.16 18.34 2.94
C MET A 285 -9.61 18.80 3.12
N ALA A 286 -10.45 18.64 2.10
CA ALA A 286 -11.84 19.07 2.14
C ALA A 286 -12.70 18.21 3.07
N TYR A 287 -12.51 16.88 3.05
CA TYR A 287 -13.35 15.92 3.77
C TYR A 287 -12.89 15.70 5.20
N PHE A 288 -11.59 15.44 5.42
CA PHE A 288 -11.00 15.14 6.72
C PHE A 288 -10.35 16.35 7.40
N ALA A 289 -10.24 17.50 6.72
CA ALA A 289 -9.62 18.73 7.21
C ALA A 289 -8.12 18.58 7.59
N MET A 290 -7.39 17.63 6.96
CA MET A 290 -6.02 17.29 7.28
C MET A 290 -5.17 17.16 6.01
N LEU A 291 -3.84 17.37 6.11
CA LEU A 291 -2.86 17.10 5.03
C LEU A 291 -2.36 15.66 5.02
N VAL A 292 -2.43 14.97 6.15
CA VAL A 292 -1.95 13.60 6.29
C VAL A 292 -2.98 12.77 7.05
N PRO A 293 -3.04 11.45 6.86
CA PRO A 293 -3.94 10.62 7.63
C PRO A 293 -3.61 10.65 9.13
N SER A 294 -4.62 10.45 9.98
CA SER A 294 -4.48 10.43 11.45
C SER A 294 -3.40 9.44 11.91
N THR A 295 -3.30 8.31 11.23
CA THR A 295 -2.28 7.28 11.50
C THR A 295 -0.84 7.78 11.32
N ALA A 296 -0.57 8.69 10.38
CA ALA A 296 0.75 9.28 10.20
C ALA A 296 1.12 10.20 11.38
N LEU A 297 0.13 10.92 11.92
CA LEU A 297 0.32 11.73 13.12
C LEU A 297 0.48 10.85 14.37
N ALA A 298 -0.33 9.81 14.50
CA ALA A 298 -0.29 8.89 15.63
C ALA A 298 1.06 8.18 15.76
N LYS A 299 1.63 7.76 14.63
CA LYS A 299 2.95 7.09 14.57
C LYS A 299 4.13 8.03 14.75
N ALA A 300 3.93 9.32 15.02
CA ALA A 300 5.00 10.30 15.12
C ALA A 300 6.04 10.21 13.97
N ALA A 301 5.59 9.91 12.75
CA ALA A 301 6.40 9.59 11.56
C ALA A 301 7.37 10.70 11.12
N THR A 302 7.42 11.81 11.85
CA THR A 302 8.35 12.93 11.61
C THR A 302 9.59 12.90 12.51
N SER A 303 9.70 11.93 13.43
CA SER A 303 10.86 11.79 14.33
C SER A 303 11.80 10.69 13.83
N SER A 304 13.09 11.02 13.66
CA SER A 304 14.10 10.04 13.25
C SER A 304 14.48 9.12 14.42
N TRP A 305 14.54 7.81 14.15
CA TRP A 305 14.95 6.81 15.14
C TRP A 305 15.87 5.74 14.52
N TRP A 306 17.02 6.16 14.04
CA TRP A 306 18.00 5.35 13.30
C TRP A 306 18.45 4.07 14.02
N SER A 307 18.61 4.12 15.35
CA SER A 307 19.05 2.94 16.14
C SER A 307 18.03 1.82 16.08
N GLU A 308 16.74 2.15 16.18
CA GLU A 308 15.66 1.18 16.10
C GLU A 308 15.46 0.68 14.67
N GLY A 309 15.52 1.57 13.69
CA GLY A 309 15.50 1.20 12.27
C GLY A 309 16.65 0.25 11.90
N GLY A 310 17.84 0.44 12.48
CA GLY A 310 18.95 -0.50 12.35
C GLY A 310 18.63 -1.88 12.96
N THR A 311 18.00 -1.91 14.13
CA THR A 311 17.53 -3.13 14.79
C THR A 311 16.46 -3.83 13.93
N TYR A 312 15.52 -3.07 13.36
CA TYR A 312 14.48 -3.59 12.47
C TYR A 312 15.08 -4.19 11.19
N LEU A 313 16.04 -3.50 10.57
CA LEU A 313 16.76 -4.01 9.40
C LEU A 313 17.51 -5.32 9.74
N TRP A 314 18.21 -5.35 10.86
CA TRP A 314 18.93 -6.54 11.29
C TRP A 314 18.00 -7.71 11.60
N ASN A 315 16.85 -7.45 12.22
CA ASN A 315 15.82 -8.44 12.48
C ASN A 315 15.29 -9.09 11.20
N PHE A 316 15.19 -8.34 10.09
CA PHE A 316 14.79 -8.88 8.80
C PHE A 316 15.94 -9.60 8.07
N VAL A 317 17.13 -9.03 8.07
CA VAL A 317 18.27 -9.53 7.26
C VAL A 317 18.89 -10.78 7.87
N SER A 318 19.04 -10.84 9.21
CA SER A 318 19.84 -11.86 9.85
C SER A 318 19.28 -13.28 9.77
N PRO A 319 17.97 -13.55 9.96
CA PRO A 319 17.43 -14.90 9.93
C PRO A 319 17.61 -15.59 8.57
N TYR A 320 17.56 -14.81 7.49
CA TYR A 320 17.70 -15.31 6.12
C TYR A 320 19.13 -15.14 5.59
N THR A 321 20.06 -14.54 6.35
CA THR A 321 21.39 -14.14 5.84
C THR A 321 21.30 -13.35 4.51
N LEU A 322 20.31 -12.44 4.39
CA LEU A 322 19.99 -11.74 3.14
C LEU A 322 21.15 -10.93 2.55
N TRP A 323 22.10 -10.51 3.39
CA TRP A 323 23.31 -9.80 2.93
C TRP A 323 24.09 -10.60 1.88
N LEU A 324 24.10 -11.96 1.95
CA LEU A 324 24.81 -12.81 1.01
C LEU A 324 24.18 -12.77 -0.40
N PRO A 325 22.91 -13.16 -0.61
CA PRO A 325 22.31 -13.12 -1.95
C PRO A 325 22.17 -11.69 -2.48
N LEU A 326 22.00 -10.68 -1.63
CA LEU A 326 21.98 -9.28 -2.05
C LEU A 326 23.34 -8.82 -2.58
N ALA A 327 24.44 -9.20 -1.93
CA ALA A 327 25.79 -8.90 -2.41
C ALA A 327 26.07 -9.61 -3.75
N LEU A 328 25.69 -10.88 -3.88
CA LEU A 328 25.81 -11.63 -5.15
C LEU A 328 24.97 -10.98 -6.26
N GLY A 329 23.75 -10.56 -5.96
CA GLY A 329 22.88 -9.86 -6.90
C GLY A 329 23.44 -8.49 -7.31
N ALA A 330 24.05 -7.77 -6.38
CA ALA A 330 24.74 -6.50 -6.67
C ALA A 330 25.89 -6.69 -7.66
N VAL A 331 26.66 -7.78 -7.55
CA VAL A 331 27.70 -8.15 -8.54
C VAL A 331 27.07 -8.37 -9.92
N ILE A 332 25.96 -9.10 -10.01
CA ILE A 332 25.26 -9.34 -11.29
C ILE A 332 24.87 -7.99 -11.94
N VAL A 333 24.21 -7.12 -11.17
CA VAL A 333 23.77 -5.82 -11.69
C VAL A 333 24.95 -4.93 -12.07
N ALA A 334 26.02 -4.90 -11.26
CA ALA A 334 27.21 -4.10 -11.51
C ALA A 334 27.94 -4.53 -12.80
N VAL A 335 28.10 -5.85 -13.01
CA VAL A 335 28.71 -6.39 -14.23
C VAL A 335 27.91 -5.98 -15.47
N ARG A 336 26.57 -6.06 -15.40
CA ARG A 336 25.68 -5.70 -16.51
C ARG A 336 25.69 -4.19 -16.75
N ALA A 337 25.52 -3.39 -15.72
CA ALA A 337 25.53 -1.94 -15.81
C ALA A 337 26.86 -1.45 -16.41
N THR A 338 27.98 -2.02 -15.98
CA THR A 338 29.31 -1.69 -16.54
C THR A 338 29.42 -2.09 -18.01
N ALA A 339 28.91 -3.27 -18.39
CA ALA A 339 28.93 -3.71 -19.79
C ALA A 339 28.10 -2.77 -20.67
N TRP A 340 26.87 -2.41 -20.24
CA TRP A 340 26.01 -1.48 -20.98
C TRP A 340 26.55 -0.07 -21.02
N TRP A 341 27.15 0.41 -19.92
CA TRP A 341 27.82 1.70 -19.88
C TRP A 341 28.96 1.81 -20.91
N ARG A 342 29.80 0.74 -21.00
CA ARG A 342 30.90 0.66 -21.96
C ARG A 342 30.45 0.60 -23.41
N THR A 343 29.28 0.07 -23.69
CA THR A 343 28.67 0.06 -25.03
C THR A 343 27.87 1.33 -25.36
N GLY A 344 27.81 2.30 -24.42
CA GLY A 344 27.11 3.56 -24.62
C GLY A 344 25.61 3.52 -24.33
N ASP A 345 25.06 2.38 -23.86
CA ASP A 345 23.64 2.24 -23.51
C ASP A 345 23.30 2.85 -22.13
N ARG A 346 23.42 4.17 -22.04
CA ARG A 346 23.19 4.90 -20.78
C ARG A 346 21.74 4.85 -20.32
N LEU A 347 20.77 4.83 -21.24
CA LEU A 347 19.35 4.71 -20.89
C LEU A 347 19.03 3.31 -20.37
N GLY A 348 19.62 2.26 -20.95
CA GLY A 348 19.52 0.91 -20.41
C GLY A 348 20.05 0.81 -18.99
N VAL A 349 21.20 1.44 -18.69
CA VAL A 349 21.74 1.50 -17.31
C VAL A 349 20.79 2.25 -16.38
N LEU A 350 20.23 3.40 -16.78
CA LEU A 350 19.24 4.13 -15.99
C LEU A 350 18.04 3.25 -15.64
N VAL A 351 17.46 2.60 -16.64
CA VAL A 351 16.28 1.72 -16.46
C VAL A 351 16.60 0.54 -15.55
N LEU A 352 17.78 -0.09 -15.73
CA LEU A 352 18.24 -1.20 -14.89
C LEU A 352 18.42 -0.78 -13.42
N CYS A 353 18.98 0.40 -13.17
CA CYS A 353 19.31 0.90 -11.85
C CYS A 353 18.13 1.60 -11.15
N THR A 354 17.08 1.98 -11.87
CA THR A 354 15.92 2.67 -11.27
C THR A 354 15.28 1.89 -10.10
N PRO A 355 14.99 0.58 -10.22
CA PRO A 355 14.44 -0.18 -9.08
C PRO A 355 15.39 -0.26 -7.88
N LEU A 356 16.71 -0.32 -8.11
CA LEU A 356 17.69 -0.26 -7.02
C LEU A 356 17.60 1.04 -6.25
N LEU A 357 17.48 2.16 -6.98
CA LEU A 357 17.37 3.48 -6.34
C LEU A 357 16.03 3.62 -5.60
N VAL A 358 14.93 3.11 -6.15
CA VAL A 358 13.63 3.05 -5.46
C VAL A 358 13.77 2.28 -4.16
N GLY A 359 14.34 1.08 -4.20
CA GLY A 359 14.50 0.26 -3.00
C GLY A 359 15.47 0.86 -1.98
N LEU A 360 16.55 1.54 -2.42
CA LEU A 360 17.49 2.20 -1.52
C LEU A 360 16.84 3.40 -0.79
N VAL A 361 16.09 4.21 -1.50
CA VAL A 361 15.40 5.38 -0.90
C VAL A 361 14.33 4.91 0.09
N ASP A 362 13.56 3.87 -0.23
CA ASP A 362 12.58 3.27 0.66
C ASP A 362 13.25 2.65 1.90
N LEU A 363 14.34 1.89 1.72
CA LEU A 363 15.14 1.35 2.81
C LEU A 363 15.64 2.44 3.78
N LEU A 364 16.21 3.53 3.24
CA LEU A 364 16.73 4.62 4.04
C LEU A 364 15.60 5.29 4.84
N TYR A 365 14.45 5.53 4.21
CA TYR A 365 13.28 6.07 4.90
C TYR A 365 12.81 5.14 6.04
N VAL A 366 12.65 3.84 5.78
CA VAL A 366 12.20 2.88 6.80
C VAL A 366 13.17 2.81 7.98
N VAL A 367 14.48 2.83 7.71
CA VAL A 367 15.50 2.83 8.77
C VAL A 367 15.50 4.16 9.55
N GLU A 368 15.31 5.29 8.87
CA GLU A 368 15.23 6.61 9.50
C GLU A 368 14.08 6.71 10.49
N VAL A 369 12.88 6.26 10.11
CA VAL A 369 11.68 6.38 10.97
C VAL A 369 11.61 5.32 12.07
N GLY A 370 12.56 4.38 12.15
CA GLY A 370 12.62 3.36 13.20
C GLY A 370 11.96 2.03 12.84
N GLY A 371 11.52 1.84 11.60
CA GLY A 371 10.90 0.58 11.15
C GLY A 371 9.46 0.39 11.59
N ASP A 372 9.09 -0.87 11.88
CA ASP A 372 7.75 -1.28 12.30
C ASP A 372 7.85 -2.32 13.43
N TYR A 373 6.74 -2.56 14.10
CA TYR A 373 6.63 -3.66 15.06
C TYR A 373 6.37 -5.02 14.39
N MET A 374 5.91 -5.03 13.14
CA MET A 374 5.71 -6.26 12.36
C MET A 374 6.99 -6.65 11.64
N HIS A 375 7.49 -7.88 11.90
CA HIS A 375 8.67 -8.42 11.22
C HIS A 375 8.59 -8.25 9.70
N ALA A 376 9.64 -7.76 9.10
CA ALA A 376 9.84 -7.61 7.65
C ALA A 376 8.93 -6.59 6.92
N ARG A 377 7.69 -6.36 7.35
CA ARG A 377 6.63 -5.66 6.61
C ARG A 377 7.11 -4.46 5.80
N LEU A 378 7.69 -3.45 6.46
CA LEU A 378 8.07 -2.21 5.79
C LEU A 378 9.35 -2.34 4.93
N LEU A 379 10.14 -3.40 5.10
CA LEU A 379 11.34 -3.66 4.30
C LEU A 379 11.06 -4.49 3.03
N LEU A 380 9.88 -5.11 2.93
CA LEU A 380 9.53 -5.93 1.76
C LEU A 380 9.47 -5.14 0.45
N PRO A 381 8.95 -3.88 0.40
CA PRO A 381 9.00 -3.06 -0.80
C PRO A 381 10.43 -2.79 -1.28
N ALA A 382 11.31 -2.37 -0.38
CA ALA A 382 12.73 -2.14 -0.68
C ALA A 382 13.40 -3.42 -1.19
N PHE A 383 13.16 -4.55 -0.52
CA PHE A 383 13.71 -5.85 -0.89
C PHE A 383 13.24 -6.31 -2.28
N PHE A 384 11.94 -6.20 -2.57
CA PHE A 384 11.38 -6.53 -3.88
C PHE A 384 11.96 -5.63 -4.98
N ALA A 385 12.02 -4.32 -4.74
CA ALA A 385 12.55 -3.35 -5.70
C ALA A 385 14.03 -3.61 -6.03
N VAL A 386 14.87 -3.80 -5.00
CA VAL A 386 16.31 -4.11 -5.18
C VAL A 386 16.52 -5.42 -5.94
N ALA A 387 15.66 -6.42 -5.72
CA ALA A 387 15.74 -7.72 -6.36
C ALA A 387 15.32 -7.70 -7.85
N LEU A 388 14.40 -6.81 -8.26
CA LEU A 388 13.86 -6.78 -9.61
C LEU A 388 14.92 -6.82 -10.74
N PRO A 389 16.02 -6.06 -10.71
CA PRO A 389 17.01 -6.05 -11.79
C PRO A 389 18.01 -7.21 -11.73
N MET A 390 17.92 -8.11 -10.73
CA MET A 390 18.86 -9.21 -10.53
C MET A 390 18.47 -10.41 -11.40
N TYR A 391 18.95 -10.43 -12.63
CA TYR A 391 18.68 -11.51 -13.60
C TYR A 391 19.91 -11.85 -14.43
N VAL A 392 19.92 -13.03 -15.02
CA VAL A 392 20.97 -13.48 -15.94
C VAL A 392 20.34 -14.18 -17.15
N GLY A 393 20.79 -13.82 -18.35
CA GLY A 393 20.43 -14.57 -19.55
C GLY A 393 21.31 -15.81 -19.71
N VAL A 394 20.74 -16.90 -20.20
CA VAL A 394 21.48 -18.18 -20.37
C VAL A 394 22.70 -18.01 -21.27
N ARG A 395 22.61 -17.18 -22.32
CA ARG A 395 23.75 -16.90 -23.22
C ARG A 395 24.85 -16.06 -22.57
N SER A 396 24.51 -15.26 -21.56
CA SER A 396 25.48 -14.43 -20.81
C SER A 396 25.96 -15.11 -19.52
N LEU A 397 25.47 -16.32 -19.20
CA LEU A 397 25.87 -17.08 -18.02
C LEU A 397 27.28 -17.64 -18.19
N ARG A 398 28.29 -16.77 -18.05
CA ARG A 398 29.71 -17.10 -18.16
C ARG A 398 30.56 -16.10 -17.41
N GLY A 399 31.81 -16.47 -17.10
CA GLY A 399 32.75 -15.61 -16.41
C GLY A 399 32.23 -15.17 -15.03
N ALA A 400 32.27 -13.87 -14.76
CA ALA A 400 31.90 -13.30 -13.48
C ALA A 400 30.43 -13.48 -13.07
N LEU A 401 29.54 -13.90 -13.97
CA LEU A 401 28.12 -14.11 -13.69
C LEU A 401 27.77 -15.51 -13.18
N VAL A 402 28.66 -16.51 -13.36
CA VAL A 402 28.37 -17.91 -13.00
C VAL A 402 28.27 -18.10 -11.50
N PHE A 403 29.32 -17.70 -10.78
CA PHE A 403 29.39 -17.87 -9.32
C PHE A 403 28.24 -17.19 -8.57
N PRO A 404 27.93 -15.89 -8.80
CA PRO A 404 26.82 -15.26 -8.09
C PRO A 404 25.47 -15.86 -8.47
N SER A 405 25.27 -16.33 -9.71
CA SER A 405 24.01 -16.97 -10.11
C SER A 405 23.79 -18.30 -9.40
N ILE A 406 24.81 -19.14 -9.33
CA ILE A 406 24.77 -20.41 -8.60
C ILE A 406 24.59 -20.13 -7.10
N GLY A 407 25.31 -19.15 -6.54
CA GLY A 407 25.21 -18.77 -5.13
C GLY A 407 23.80 -18.38 -4.74
N ILE A 408 23.11 -17.53 -5.53
CA ILE A 408 21.71 -17.16 -5.28
C ILE A 408 20.79 -18.38 -5.39
N ALA A 409 20.96 -19.23 -6.40
CA ALA A 409 20.12 -20.42 -6.57
C ALA A 409 20.28 -21.40 -5.40
N VAL A 410 21.51 -21.69 -4.98
CA VAL A 410 21.80 -22.53 -3.81
C VAL A 410 21.23 -21.94 -2.54
N TRP A 411 21.45 -20.63 -2.29
CA TRP A 411 20.88 -19.93 -1.15
C TRP A 411 19.35 -20.04 -1.14
N SER A 412 18.69 -19.88 -2.31
CA SER A 412 17.23 -19.98 -2.42
C SER A 412 16.72 -21.37 -2.04
N VAL A 413 17.42 -22.43 -2.47
CA VAL A 413 17.07 -23.83 -2.10
C VAL A 413 17.27 -24.06 -0.60
N VAL A 414 18.38 -23.59 -0.03
CA VAL A 414 18.67 -23.70 1.41
C VAL A 414 17.62 -22.92 2.21
N CYS A 415 17.31 -21.69 1.81
CA CYS A 415 16.32 -20.85 2.46
C CYS A 415 14.92 -21.50 2.45
N LEU A 416 14.51 -22.05 1.30
CA LEU A 416 13.23 -22.75 1.18
C LEU A 416 13.18 -24.00 2.08
N GLY A 417 14.25 -24.79 2.15
CA GLY A 417 14.36 -25.94 3.05
C GLY A 417 14.36 -25.55 4.52
N TRP A 418 15.14 -24.55 4.89
CA TRP A 418 15.23 -24.02 6.25
C TRP A 418 13.88 -23.50 6.76
N LEU A 419 13.21 -22.65 5.97
CA LEU A 419 11.92 -22.08 6.32
C LEU A 419 10.79 -23.10 6.47
N ARG A 420 10.91 -24.26 5.81
CA ARG A 420 9.91 -25.34 5.95
C ARG A 420 10.10 -26.19 7.19
N PHE A 421 11.35 -26.38 7.65
CA PHE A 421 11.67 -27.30 8.74
C PHE A 421 12.09 -26.59 10.04
N THR A 422 12.63 -25.38 9.91
CA THR A 422 13.16 -24.63 11.06
C THR A 422 12.80 -23.16 10.85
N PRO A 423 11.65 -22.70 11.36
CA PRO A 423 11.33 -21.28 11.33
C PRO A 423 12.49 -20.50 11.95
N PRO A 424 12.95 -19.41 11.34
CA PRO A 424 14.03 -18.62 11.90
C PRO A 424 13.63 -18.16 13.30
N PRO A 425 14.51 -18.27 14.31
CA PRO A 425 14.24 -17.74 15.62
C PRO A 425 14.04 -16.23 15.47
N ILE A 426 12.84 -15.76 15.74
CA ILE A 426 12.59 -14.32 15.83
C ILE A 426 13.33 -13.87 17.08
N ALA A 427 14.33 -13.02 16.87
CA ALA A 427 15.25 -12.59 17.92
C ALA A 427 14.48 -12.09 19.13
N GLY A 428 14.82 -12.68 20.26
CA GLY A 428 14.14 -12.70 21.53
C GLY A 428 13.43 -11.43 21.94
N LEU A 429 12.23 -11.66 22.35
CA LEU A 429 11.44 -10.79 23.18
C LEU A 429 12.15 -10.55 24.52
N THR A 430 13.01 -9.53 24.57
CA THR A 430 13.38 -8.96 25.87
C THR A 430 12.41 -7.82 26.19
N PRO A 431 11.90 -7.72 27.42
CA PRO A 431 10.85 -6.75 27.79
C PRO A 431 11.26 -5.28 27.66
N GLN A 432 12.47 -4.98 27.23
CA GLN A 432 13.07 -3.64 27.20
C GLN A 432 13.44 -3.12 25.82
N THR A 433 13.31 -3.95 24.77
CA THR A 433 13.52 -3.55 23.39
C THR A 433 12.19 -3.49 22.66
N VAL A 434 12.08 -2.62 21.66
CA VAL A 434 10.91 -2.53 20.79
C VAL A 434 10.56 -3.93 20.26
N PHE A 435 9.33 -4.34 20.52
CA PHE A 435 8.87 -5.68 20.20
C PHE A 435 8.62 -5.79 18.69
N ILE A 436 9.61 -6.26 17.95
CA ILE A 436 9.38 -6.70 16.58
C ILE A 436 8.84 -8.13 16.67
N SER A 437 7.57 -8.31 16.32
CA SER A 437 6.87 -9.59 16.42
C SER A 437 6.58 -10.20 15.04
N ASN A 438 6.52 -11.53 14.99
CA ASN A 438 5.81 -12.21 13.92
C ASN A 438 4.31 -12.17 14.24
N GLU A 439 3.62 -11.22 13.62
CA GLU A 439 2.19 -11.00 13.88
C GLU A 439 1.36 -12.22 13.51
N ARG A 440 1.67 -12.88 12.39
CA ARG A 440 0.95 -14.08 11.98
C ARG A 440 1.01 -15.18 13.04
N ASP A 441 2.20 -15.51 13.54
CA ASP A 441 2.37 -16.58 14.53
C ASP A 441 1.72 -16.21 15.88
N SER A 442 1.73 -14.93 16.24
CA SER A 442 1.02 -14.41 17.40
C SER A 442 -0.50 -14.66 17.27
N TRP A 443 -1.08 -14.35 16.10
CA TRP A 443 -2.50 -14.56 15.87
C TRP A 443 -2.88 -16.04 15.69
N VAL A 444 -2.04 -16.85 15.05
CA VAL A 444 -2.20 -18.32 15.00
C VAL A 444 -2.27 -18.88 16.43
N SER A 445 -1.37 -18.45 17.32
CA SER A 445 -1.36 -18.85 18.72
C SER A 445 -2.61 -18.36 19.48
N ALA A 446 -2.98 -17.09 19.33
CA ALA A 446 -4.10 -16.49 20.04
C ALA A 446 -5.46 -17.05 19.61
N THR A 447 -5.62 -17.42 18.35
CA THR A 447 -6.87 -17.96 17.78
C THR A 447 -6.95 -19.49 17.88
N GLY A 448 -5.80 -20.16 17.97
CA GLY A 448 -5.70 -21.63 17.86
C GLY A 448 -6.05 -22.15 16.46
N THR A 449 -5.98 -21.29 15.45
CA THR A 449 -6.31 -21.60 14.04
C THR A 449 -5.06 -21.41 13.18
N ALA A 450 -4.68 -22.43 12.41
CA ALA A 450 -3.48 -22.37 11.56
C ALA A 450 -3.54 -21.27 10.48
N HIS A 451 -4.74 -20.89 10.09
CA HIS A 451 -5.01 -19.88 9.05
C HIS A 451 -6.15 -18.96 9.50
N PRO A 452 -5.90 -18.00 10.41
CA PRO A 452 -6.92 -17.06 10.84
C PRO A 452 -7.21 -16.06 9.73
N VAL A 453 -8.32 -16.22 9.03
CA VAL A 453 -8.72 -15.37 7.89
C VAL A 453 -9.94 -14.53 8.22
N THR A 454 -10.99 -15.16 8.77
CA THR A 454 -12.29 -14.52 8.98
C THR A 454 -12.44 -14.01 10.42
N ALA A 455 -13.29 -13.00 10.61
CA ALA A 455 -13.61 -12.49 11.95
C ALA A 455 -14.08 -13.60 12.92
N THR A 456 -14.70 -14.69 12.41
CA THR A 456 -15.09 -15.85 13.22
C THR A 456 -13.89 -16.65 13.73
N ASP A 457 -12.78 -16.71 12.99
CA ASP A 457 -11.55 -17.36 13.44
C ASP A 457 -10.98 -16.66 14.68
N TYR A 458 -11.15 -15.34 14.75
CA TYR A 458 -10.75 -14.51 15.90
C TYR A 458 -11.68 -14.63 17.12
N GLY A 459 -12.82 -15.29 16.98
CA GLY A 459 -13.82 -15.45 18.05
C GLY A 459 -13.29 -16.11 19.33
N ARG A 460 -12.19 -16.88 19.27
CA ARG A 460 -11.52 -17.47 20.43
C ARG A 460 -10.55 -16.50 21.10
N ALA A 461 -9.97 -15.57 20.36
CA ALA A 461 -9.08 -14.54 20.87
C ALA A 461 -9.85 -13.54 21.75
N LEU A 462 -9.13 -12.83 22.61
CA LEU A 462 -9.70 -11.81 23.49
C LEU A 462 -10.42 -10.73 22.68
N SER A 463 -9.81 -10.29 21.58
CA SER A 463 -10.35 -9.27 20.67
C SER A 463 -11.71 -9.68 20.07
N GLY A 464 -11.83 -10.89 19.55
CA GLY A 464 -13.08 -11.37 18.97
C GLY A 464 -14.21 -11.49 19.99
N ARG A 465 -13.90 -12.00 21.20
CA ARG A 465 -14.87 -12.06 22.31
C ARG A 465 -15.31 -10.68 22.75
N ALA A 466 -14.37 -9.73 22.87
CA ALA A 466 -14.66 -8.36 23.25
C ALA A 466 -15.56 -7.66 22.21
N GLY A 467 -15.23 -7.73 20.93
CA GLY A 467 -16.05 -7.14 19.86
C GLY A 467 -17.48 -7.66 19.82
N THR A 468 -17.65 -9.00 19.93
CA THR A 468 -18.97 -9.63 19.99
C THR A 468 -19.78 -9.23 21.24
N LEU A 469 -19.12 -9.06 22.39
CA LEU A 469 -19.75 -8.58 23.61
C LEU A 469 -20.22 -7.13 23.45
N LEU A 470 -19.37 -6.24 22.93
CA LEU A 470 -19.70 -4.84 22.70
C LEU A 470 -20.89 -4.68 21.74
N ALA A 471 -20.93 -5.45 20.66
CA ALA A 471 -22.08 -5.48 19.76
C ALA A 471 -23.38 -5.89 20.47
N ARG A 472 -23.31 -6.84 21.39
CA ARG A 472 -24.46 -7.24 22.21
C ARG A 472 -24.87 -6.13 23.18
N MET A 473 -23.91 -5.53 23.88
CA MET A 473 -24.18 -4.39 24.79
C MET A 473 -24.87 -3.25 24.06
N ALA A 474 -24.36 -2.83 22.92
CA ALA A 474 -24.95 -1.74 22.13
C ALA A 474 -26.43 -2.03 21.76
N ARG A 475 -26.77 -3.28 21.41
CA ARG A 475 -28.16 -3.66 21.12
C ARG A 475 -29.10 -3.66 22.35
N HIS A 476 -28.55 -3.73 23.57
CA HIS A 476 -29.33 -3.71 24.80
C HIS A 476 -29.48 -2.30 25.39
N VAL A 477 -28.77 -1.29 24.88
CA VAL A 477 -28.97 0.10 25.28
C VAL A 477 -30.39 0.51 24.87
N PRO A 478 -31.21 1.05 25.79
CA PRO A 478 -32.58 1.46 25.45
C PRO A 478 -32.62 2.52 24.34
N PRO A 479 -33.63 2.50 23.47
CA PRO A 479 -33.78 3.52 22.44
C PRO A 479 -33.76 4.95 23.03
N GLY A 480 -33.00 5.84 22.37
CA GLY A 480 -32.82 7.23 22.82
C GLY A 480 -31.81 7.41 23.96
N HIS A 481 -31.18 6.34 24.44
CA HIS A 481 -30.10 6.42 25.41
C HIS A 481 -28.77 6.12 24.72
N GLN A 482 -27.69 6.70 25.27
CA GLN A 482 -26.31 6.41 24.89
C GLN A 482 -25.50 6.15 26.16
N GLU A 483 -24.55 5.22 26.04
CA GLU A 483 -23.72 4.79 27.16
C GLU A 483 -22.23 4.88 26.85
N LEU A 484 -21.44 5.07 27.89
CA LEU A 484 -19.97 5.03 27.86
C LEU A 484 -19.50 3.86 28.70
N LEU A 485 -18.67 3.02 28.13
CA LEU A 485 -17.96 1.96 28.84
C LEU A 485 -16.51 2.40 29.05
N VAL A 486 -16.12 2.63 30.29
CA VAL A 486 -14.75 3.04 30.65
C VAL A 486 -13.94 1.83 31.08
N ILE A 487 -12.97 1.45 30.25
CA ILE A 487 -12.03 0.36 30.53
C ILE A 487 -10.77 0.98 31.14
N THR A 488 -10.48 0.65 32.39
CA THR A 488 -9.28 1.09 33.11
C THR A 488 -8.12 0.12 32.97
N ASN A 489 -8.40 -1.18 32.74
CA ASN A 489 -7.43 -2.22 32.46
C ASN A 489 -7.81 -2.95 31.16
N PRO A 490 -7.14 -2.72 30.04
CA PRO A 490 -7.50 -3.32 28.75
C PRO A 490 -7.27 -4.83 28.67
N PHE A 491 -6.56 -5.41 29.64
CA PHE A 491 -6.30 -6.86 29.73
C PHE A 491 -7.29 -7.58 30.67
N ALA A 492 -8.13 -6.84 31.38
CA ALA A 492 -9.18 -7.43 32.21
C ALA A 492 -10.42 -7.78 31.35
N PRO A 493 -11.24 -8.75 31.78
CA PRO A 493 -12.54 -8.97 31.18
C PRO A 493 -13.39 -7.68 31.20
N ILE A 494 -14.10 -7.43 30.12
CA ILE A 494 -15.04 -6.30 30.04
C ILE A 494 -16.19 -6.56 31.03
N ASP A 495 -16.41 -5.61 31.95
CA ASP A 495 -17.54 -5.59 32.84
C ASP A 495 -18.70 -4.78 32.25
N PRO A 496 -19.79 -5.43 31.80
CA PRO A 496 -20.94 -4.72 31.23
C PRO A 496 -21.64 -3.76 32.20
N SER A 497 -21.49 -3.94 33.50
CA SER A 497 -22.09 -3.07 34.50
C SER A 497 -21.35 -1.75 34.71
N ALA A 498 -20.13 -1.62 34.15
CA ALA A 498 -19.29 -0.43 34.25
C ALA A 498 -19.71 0.71 33.31
N THR A 499 -20.88 0.62 32.67
CA THR A 499 -21.39 1.66 31.78
C THR A 499 -21.81 2.93 32.55
N ARG A 500 -21.75 4.06 31.86
CA ARG A 500 -22.13 5.40 32.36
C ARG A 500 -22.98 6.12 31.30
N PRO A 501 -23.91 6.99 31.73
CA PRO A 501 -24.72 7.75 30.77
C PRO A 501 -23.85 8.64 29.88
N ALA A 502 -24.15 8.65 28.60
CA ALA A 502 -23.63 9.58 27.62
C ALA A 502 -24.66 10.67 27.26
N ARG A 503 -24.23 11.71 26.54
CA ARG A 503 -25.13 12.74 26.00
C ARG A 503 -26.06 12.10 24.97
N SER A 504 -27.34 12.48 24.96
CA SER A 504 -28.38 11.86 24.14
C SER A 504 -28.39 12.24 22.65
N THR A 505 -27.39 12.97 22.16
CA THR A 505 -27.35 13.49 20.77
C THR A 505 -26.24 12.88 19.93
N LEU A 506 -25.66 11.77 20.40
CA LEU A 506 -24.51 11.15 19.72
C LEU A 506 -24.99 10.18 18.63
N PRO A 507 -24.23 10.02 17.53
CA PRO A 507 -24.59 9.15 16.40
C PRO A 507 -24.30 7.67 16.66
N PHE A 508 -24.10 7.24 17.89
CA PHE A 508 -23.80 5.87 18.32
C PHE A 508 -24.53 5.57 19.63
N THR A 509 -24.70 4.30 19.95
CA THR A 509 -25.37 3.86 21.19
C THR A 509 -24.40 3.59 22.34
N LEU A 510 -23.20 3.10 22.03
CA LEU A 510 -22.16 2.79 23.03
C LEU A 510 -20.82 3.38 22.59
N ALA A 511 -20.09 4.04 23.50
CA ALA A 511 -18.68 4.37 23.29
C ALA A 511 -17.79 3.62 24.29
N VAL A 512 -16.62 3.17 23.82
CA VAL A 512 -15.67 2.39 24.63
C VAL A 512 -14.24 2.78 24.29
N ASN A 513 -13.36 2.92 25.29
CA ASN A 513 -11.93 3.14 25.08
C ASN A 513 -11.20 1.79 24.99
N LEU A 514 -10.44 1.60 23.90
CA LEU A 514 -9.72 0.36 23.60
C LEU A 514 -8.35 0.66 22.98
N PRO A 515 -7.32 -0.19 23.24
CA PRO A 515 -6.00 -0.06 22.61
C PRO A 515 -5.90 -0.79 21.26
N ALA A 516 -6.70 -1.85 21.03
CA ALA A 516 -6.74 -2.59 19.77
C ALA A 516 -8.10 -2.38 19.11
N ILE A 517 -8.12 -1.97 17.86
CA ILE A 517 -9.35 -1.44 17.24
C ILE A 517 -9.81 -2.20 15.99
N GLY A 518 -8.97 -3.07 15.40
CA GLY A 518 -9.28 -3.77 14.16
C GLY A 518 -10.42 -4.77 14.32
N VAL A 519 -10.15 -5.99 14.76
CA VAL A 519 -11.15 -7.05 14.94
C VAL A 519 -12.25 -6.63 15.92
N ILE A 520 -11.88 -5.96 17.03
CA ILE A 520 -12.85 -5.49 18.01
C ILE A 520 -13.83 -4.52 17.38
N GLY A 521 -13.31 -3.50 16.70
CA GLY A 521 -14.12 -2.49 16.03
C GLY A 521 -15.01 -3.06 14.93
N TYR A 522 -14.47 -3.96 14.11
CA TYR A 522 -15.20 -4.62 13.04
C TYR A 522 -16.40 -5.42 13.56
N LEU A 523 -16.18 -6.26 14.59
CA LEU A 523 -17.23 -7.08 15.19
C LEU A 523 -18.23 -6.29 16.05
N ALA A 524 -17.78 -5.18 16.64
CA ALA A 524 -18.66 -4.31 17.44
C ALA A 524 -19.71 -3.60 16.58
N GLY A 525 -19.43 -3.36 15.31
CA GLY A 525 -20.36 -2.73 14.37
C GLY A 525 -20.43 -1.20 14.47
N PRO A 526 -21.25 -0.53 13.62
CA PRO A 526 -21.30 0.91 13.49
C PRO A 526 -21.89 1.64 14.70
N ASP A 527 -22.75 0.97 15.49
CA ASP A 527 -23.40 1.54 16.67
C ASP A 527 -22.47 1.70 17.88
N VAL A 528 -21.26 1.13 17.80
CA VAL A 528 -20.20 1.26 18.81
C VAL A 528 -19.14 2.25 18.35
N TYR A 529 -19.01 3.36 19.08
CA TYR A 529 -17.87 4.26 18.92
C TYR A 529 -16.66 3.70 19.65
N VAL A 530 -15.61 3.36 18.92
CA VAL A 530 -14.34 2.91 19.49
C VAL A 530 -13.43 4.10 19.69
N TYR A 531 -13.27 4.51 20.97
CA TYR A 531 -12.29 5.52 21.35
C TYR A 531 -10.91 4.87 21.42
N ASP A 532 -10.14 5.03 20.37
CA ASP A 532 -8.83 4.41 20.21
C ASP A 532 -7.80 5.04 21.15
N SER A 533 -7.34 4.27 22.12
CA SER A 533 -6.34 4.71 23.10
C SER A 533 -4.94 4.88 22.51
N TYR A 534 -4.61 4.20 21.40
CA TYR A 534 -3.34 4.37 20.65
C TYR A 534 -3.39 5.41 19.56
N SER A 535 -4.51 6.08 19.41
CA SER A 535 -4.63 7.33 18.64
C SER A 535 -4.60 7.18 17.12
N LEU A 536 -4.66 5.98 16.55
CA LEU A 536 -4.76 5.78 15.10
C LEU A 536 -6.07 6.36 14.55
N ALA A 537 -7.18 6.06 15.24
CA ALA A 537 -8.54 6.50 14.90
C ALA A 537 -9.06 7.63 15.82
N ASN A 538 -8.22 8.19 16.66
CA ASN A 538 -8.64 9.19 17.66
C ASN A 538 -8.18 10.59 17.26
N PRO A 539 -9.12 11.51 16.94
CA PRO A 539 -8.79 12.87 16.48
C PRO A 539 -8.11 13.74 17.55
N ILE A 540 -8.23 13.38 18.83
CA ILE A 540 -7.56 14.10 19.92
C ILE A 540 -6.15 13.56 20.10
N GLY A 541 -6.05 12.25 20.26
CA GLY A 541 -4.80 11.59 20.58
C GLY A 541 -3.75 11.69 19.48
N SER A 542 -4.14 11.67 18.20
CA SER A 542 -3.23 11.84 17.08
C SER A 542 -2.44 13.16 17.12
N HIS A 543 -3.01 14.20 17.74
CA HIS A 543 -2.39 15.51 17.90
C HIS A 543 -1.55 15.68 19.18
N THR A 544 -1.52 14.69 20.06
CA THR A 544 -0.71 14.80 21.27
C THR A 544 0.78 14.70 20.99
N THR A 545 1.60 15.27 21.87
CA THR A 545 3.05 15.14 21.84
C THR A 545 3.48 13.80 22.42
N VAL A 546 4.60 13.27 21.93
CA VAL A 546 5.22 12.03 22.44
C VAL A 546 6.29 12.40 23.44
N ALA A 547 6.23 11.84 24.66
CA ALA A 547 7.24 12.07 25.68
C ALA A 547 8.47 11.15 25.51
N ARG A 548 8.27 9.94 24.98
CA ARG A 548 9.31 8.94 24.71
C ARG A 548 8.93 8.12 23.50
N HIS A 549 9.92 7.71 22.72
CA HIS A 549 9.71 6.69 21.70
C HIS A 549 9.23 5.39 22.35
N ALA A 550 8.27 4.76 21.72
CA ALA A 550 7.70 3.47 22.10
C ALA A 550 7.56 2.60 20.85
N ARG A 551 6.91 1.46 20.95
CA ARG A 551 6.62 0.60 19.81
C ARG A 551 5.95 1.42 18.70
N PRO A 552 6.45 1.40 17.45
CA PRO A 552 5.86 2.16 16.35
C PRO A 552 4.35 1.94 16.23
N GLY A 553 3.58 3.03 16.14
CA GLY A 553 2.12 2.99 16.13
C GLY A 553 1.46 2.90 17.51
N HIS A 554 2.24 2.85 18.59
CA HIS A 554 1.74 2.78 19.98
C HIS A 554 2.35 3.87 20.87
N GLU A 555 2.91 4.93 20.26
CA GLU A 555 3.62 6.00 20.98
C GLU A 555 2.67 6.96 21.70
N LYS A 556 1.48 7.17 21.16
CA LYS A 556 0.53 8.19 21.64
C LYS A 556 -0.62 7.57 22.39
N LEU A 557 -0.46 7.47 23.71
CA LEU A 557 -1.51 6.98 24.59
C LEU A 557 -2.39 8.15 25.08
N VAL A 558 -3.71 8.02 24.92
CA VAL A 558 -4.69 8.92 25.50
C VAL A 558 -5.62 8.21 26.46
N GLY A 559 -5.76 8.77 27.65
CA GLY A 559 -6.60 8.20 28.68
C GLY A 559 -8.10 8.44 28.44
N PRO A 560 -8.96 7.70 29.19
CA PRO A 560 -10.42 7.79 29.06
C PRO A 560 -11.01 9.12 29.53
N SER A 561 -10.22 9.99 30.20
CA SER A 561 -10.65 11.34 30.60
C SER A 561 -11.16 12.17 29.45
N TRP A 562 -10.50 12.10 28.29
CA TRP A 562 -10.90 12.80 27.08
C TRP A 562 -12.22 12.27 26.49
N MET A 563 -12.44 10.95 26.54
CA MET A 563 -13.70 10.33 26.12
C MET A 563 -14.86 10.78 27.02
N LEU A 564 -14.66 10.74 28.34
CA LEU A 564 -15.64 11.20 29.32
C LEU A 564 -15.93 12.70 29.19
N ALA A 565 -14.90 13.51 28.95
CA ALA A 565 -15.06 14.94 28.71
C ALA A 565 -15.89 15.24 27.44
N ARG A 566 -15.63 14.49 26.39
CA ARG A 566 -16.25 14.67 25.07
C ARG A 566 -17.70 14.19 25.02
N PHE A 567 -18.00 13.03 25.59
CA PHE A 567 -19.28 12.34 25.41
C PHE A 567 -20.10 12.20 26.70
N GLY A 568 -19.47 12.29 27.87
CA GLY A 568 -20.13 12.09 29.15
C GLY A 568 -21.05 13.24 29.55
N VAL A 569 -22.10 12.90 30.29
CA VAL A 569 -22.97 13.91 30.96
C VAL A 569 -22.15 14.65 32.02
N PRO A 570 -22.29 16.00 32.15
CA PRO A 570 -21.65 16.74 33.23
C PRO A 570 -22.06 16.20 34.62
N GLY A 571 -21.07 16.07 35.53
CA GLY A 571 -21.32 15.57 36.89
C GLY A 571 -21.32 14.04 37.05
N THR A 572 -21.19 13.28 35.97
CA THR A 572 -21.06 11.83 36.08
C THR A 572 -19.79 11.44 36.85
N THR A 573 -19.94 10.69 37.94
CA THR A 573 -18.83 10.18 38.73
C THR A 573 -18.06 9.11 37.95
N THR A 574 -16.75 9.10 38.10
CA THR A 574 -15.89 8.04 37.52
C THR A 574 -15.96 6.77 38.36
N ALA A 575 -15.76 5.62 37.73
CA ALA A 575 -15.64 4.35 38.43
C ALA A 575 -14.40 4.36 39.36
N PRO A 576 -14.36 3.53 40.41
CA PRO A 576 -13.15 3.32 41.20
C PRO A 576 -11.96 2.98 40.29
N GLY A 577 -10.83 3.67 40.45
CA GLY A 577 -9.67 3.52 39.58
C GLY A 577 -9.76 4.26 38.24
N GLY A 578 -10.84 4.94 37.92
CA GLY A 578 -11.00 5.79 36.74
C GLY A 578 -10.39 7.19 36.92
N PRO A 579 -10.38 8.02 35.85
CA PRO A 579 -9.81 9.36 35.91
C PRO A 579 -10.56 10.27 36.90
N SER A 580 -9.83 11.17 37.54
CA SER A 580 -10.42 12.11 38.51
C SER A 580 -11.41 13.08 37.83
N THR A 581 -12.37 13.61 38.60
CA THR A 581 -13.30 14.64 38.11
C THR A 581 -12.57 15.90 37.65
N VAL A 582 -11.46 16.23 38.30
CA VAL A 582 -10.59 17.37 37.95
C VAL A 582 -9.96 17.16 36.58
N THR A 583 -9.42 15.95 36.31
CA THR A 583 -8.85 15.60 35.01
C THR A 583 -9.88 15.66 33.89
N VAL A 584 -11.10 15.18 34.15
CA VAL A 584 -12.21 15.26 33.17
C VAL A 584 -12.64 16.68 32.92
N ALA A 585 -12.68 17.55 33.97
CA ALA A 585 -13.01 18.96 33.83
C ALA A 585 -11.95 19.71 33.01
N ALA A 586 -10.66 19.43 33.25
CA ALA A 586 -9.56 20.00 32.46
C ALA A 586 -9.64 19.57 30.99
N ALA A 587 -9.92 18.29 30.71
CA ALA A 587 -10.12 17.80 29.35
C ALA A 587 -11.32 18.51 28.68
N ARG A 588 -12.43 18.70 29.39
CA ARG A 588 -13.61 19.41 28.87
C ARG A 588 -13.29 20.84 28.51
N LEU A 589 -12.49 21.51 29.33
CA LEU A 589 -12.03 22.88 29.07
C LEU A 589 -11.16 22.92 27.79
N ALA A 590 -10.17 22.05 27.69
CA ALA A 590 -9.28 21.96 26.51
C ALA A 590 -10.07 21.70 25.21
N LEU A 591 -11.12 20.86 25.27
CA LEU A 591 -12.02 20.59 24.13
C LEU A 591 -12.83 21.81 23.67
N GLY A 592 -13.01 22.79 24.52
CA GLY A 592 -13.72 24.05 24.21
C GLY A 592 -12.82 25.14 23.62
N CYS A 593 -11.52 24.93 23.53
CA CYS A 593 -10.57 25.96 23.08
C CYS A 593 -10.03 25.66 21.67
N ASP A 594 -9.85 26.76 20.90
CA ASP A 594 -9.25 26.67 19.58
C ASP A 594 -7.71 26.45 19.69
N PRO A 595 -7.11 25.74 18.73
CA PRO A 595 -7.69 25.23 17.47
C PRO A 595 -8.41 23.87 17.58
N LEU A 596 -8.38 23.18 18.75
CA LEU A 596 -8.95 21.83 18.91
C LEU A 596 -10.48 21.84 18.74
N ALA A 597 -11.17 22.82 19.32
CA ALA A 597 -12.63 22.97 19.18
C ALA A 597 -13.03 23.15 17.71
N ALA A 598 -12.33 24.01 16.98
CA ALA A 598 -12.55 24.24 15.54
C ALA A 598 -12.31 22.96 14.71
N TYR A 599 -11.24 22.21 14.98
CA TYR A 599 -10.97 20.94 14.31
C TYR A 599 -12.07 19.90 14.55
N LEU A 600 -12.46 19.69 15.81
CA LEU A 600 -13.54 18.75 16.15
C LEU A 600 -14.86 19.15 15.48
N HIS A 601 -15.18 20.44 15.43
CA HIS A 601 -16.35 20.94 14.70
C HIS A 601 -16.23 20.70 13.20
N ALA A 602 -15.04 20.88 12.63
CA ALA A 602 -14.78 20.63 11.19
C ALA A 602 -15.06 19.19 10.79
N ILE A 603 -14.72 18.21 11.64
CA ILE A 603 -14.84 16.76 11.31
C ILE A 603 -16.18 16.15 11.72
N THR A 604 -16.93 16.73 12.66
CA THR A 604 -18.21 16.16 13.16
C THR A 604 -19.45 16.80 12.55
N GLY A 605 -19.39 18.05 12.14
CA GLY A 605 -20.54 18.75 11.53
C GLY A 605 -20.85 18.23 10.12
N SER A 606 -22.07 18.49 9.62
CA SER A 606 -22.46 18.13 8.25
C SER A 606 -21.50 18.75 7.21
N LEU A 607 -21.12 17.97 6.20
CA LEU A 607 -20.22 18.43 5.14
C LEU A 607 -21.01 19.26 4.11
N THR A 608 -20.91 20.57 4.23
CA THR A 608 -21.42 21.54 3.23
C THR A 608 -20.27 22.02 2.36
N LEU A 609 -20.57 22.64 1.21
CA LEU A 609 -19.54 23.23 0.36
C LEU A 609 -18.71 24.29 1.10
N SER A 610 -19.36 25.15 1.89
CA SER A 610 -18.68 26.18 2.70
C SER A 610 -17.74 25.54 3.73
N ARG A 611 -18.14 24.44 4.37
CA ARG A 611 -17.30 23.69 5.29
C ARG A 611 -16.12 23.02 4.57
N ALA A 612 -16.35 22.40 3.42
CA ALA A 612 -15.28 21.81 2.61
C ALA A 612 -14.20 22.85 2.24
N VAL A 613 -14.63 24.06 1.82
CA VAL A 613 -13.70 25.17 1.53
C VAL A 613 -12.98 25.65 2.80
N ALA A 614 -13.67 25.77 3.92
CA ALA A 614 -13.04 26.12 5.20
C ALA A 614 -12.03 25.05 5.66
N ASN A 615 -12.35 23.76 5.47
CA ASN A 615 -11.44 22.65 5.78
C ASN A 615 -10.16 22.72 4.94
N LEU A 616 -10.26 23.01 3.63
CA LEU A 616 -9.10 23.23 2.76
C LEU A 616 -8.19 24.34 3.33
N GLY A 617 -8.76 25.46 3.73
CA GLY A 617 -8.00 26.59 4.28
C GLY A 617 -7.34 26.32 5.63
N ASN A 618 -7.97 25.49 6.47
CA ASN A 618 -7.51 25.20 7.83
C ASN A 618 -6.67 23.92 7.95
N SER A 619 -6.59 23.10 6.90
CA SER A 619 -5.95 21.77 6.95
C SER A 619 -4.50 21.81 7.43
N VAL A 620 -3.72 22.84 7.07
CA VAL A 620 -2.35 23.04 7.54
C VAL A 620 -2.32 23.29 9.06
N SER A 621 -3.14 24.20 9.54
CA SER A 621 -3.23 24.54 10.97
C SER A 621 -3.65 23.33 11.80
N PHE A 622 -4.67 22.61 11.36
CA PHE A 622 -5.13 21.40 12.05
C PHE A 622 -4.06 20.30 12.03
N THR A 623 -3.40 20.07 10.90
CA THR A 623 -2.35 19.04 10.79
C THR A 623 -1.14 19.34 11.69
N THR A 624 -0.79 20.60 11.89
CA THR A 624 0.38 21.02 12.68
C THR A 624 0.09 21.22 14.16
N MET A 625 -1.17 21.21 14.57
CA MET A 625 -1.57 21.35 15.97
C MET A 625 -0.94 20.27 16.85
N ARG A 626 -0.33 20.65 17.98
CA ARG A 626 0.26 19.75 18.97
C ARG A 626 -0.02 20.26 20.39
N PHE A 627 -0.36 19.33 21.29
CA PHE A 627 -0.58 19.60 22.70
C PHE A 627 -0.25 18.37 23.57
N SER A 628 -0.17 18.56 24.88
CA SER A 628 0.12 17.47 25.83
C SER A 628 -1.01 16.43 25.89
N PRO A 629 -0.70 15.13 26.06
CA PRO A 629 -1.73 14.12 26.39
C PRO A 629 -2.36 14.36 27.77
N ASP A 630 -1.69 15.08 28.69
CA ASP A 630 -2.23 15.47 29.98
C ASP A 630 -3.28 16.58 29.80
N PRO A 631 -4.54 16.38 30.23
CA PRO A 631 -5.61 17.34 30.03
C PRO A 631 -5.37 18.71 30.68
N ALA A 632 -4.73 18.74 31.84
CA ALA A 632 -4.48 20.02 32.55
C ALA A 632 -3.44 20.87 31.81
N VAL A 633 -2.36 20.20 31.34
CA VAL A 633 -1.34 20.86 30.53
C VAL A 633 -1.92 21.30 29.16
N ALA A 634 -2.70 20.43 28.53
CA ALA A 634 -3.36 20.72 27.26
C ALA A 634 -4.32 21.93 27.36
N ALA A 635 -5.08 22.05 28.46
CA ALA A 635 -5.96 23.17 28.68
C ALA A 635 -5.16 24.49 28.71
N VAL A 636 -4.03 24.55 29.41
CA VAL A 636 -3.15 25.72 29.43
C VAL A 636 -2.57 26.03 28.05
N GLN A 637 -2.13 24.99 27.30
CA GLN A 637 -1.55 25.16 25.97
C GLN A 637 -2.56 25.68 24.94
N LEU A 638 -3.79 25.19 24.98
CA LEU A 638 -4.84 25.52 24.01
C LEU A 638 -5.63 26.80 24.37
N CYS A 639 -5.93 27.01 25.65
CA CYS A 639 -6.77 28.10 26.11
C CYS A 639 -5.97 29.31 26.65
N GLY A 640 -4.66 29.17 26.79
CA GLY A 640 -3.79 30.20 27.35
C GLY A 640 -3.66 30.16 28.88
N PRO A 641 -2.64 30.85 29.43
CA PRO A 641 -2.26 30.75 30.86
C PRO A 641 -3.29 31.32 31.85
N GLN A 642 -4.28 32.06 31.37
CA GLN A 642 -5.34 32.64 32.25
C GLN A 642 -6.23 31.54 32.86
N VAL A 643 -6.28 30.37 32.24
CA VAL A 643 -7.08 29.22 32.67
C VAL A 643 -6.43 28.42 33.83
N ALA A 644 -5.16 28.63 34.07
CA ALA A 644 -4.43 27.98 35.17
C ALA A 644 -4.66 28.66 36.55
N ARG A 645 -5.44 29.74 36.60
CA ARG A 645 -5.81 30.38 37.88
C ARG A 645 -7.09 29.72 38.41
N PRO A 646 -7.04 29.14 39.62
CA PRO A 646 -8.19 28.53 40.28
C PRO A 646 -9.29 29.55 40.55
#